data_a612dffb8f83b3661a1c35b6c446fb16
#
_entry.id   a612dffb8f83b3661a1c35b6c446fb16
#
_cell.length_a   1.000
_cell.length_b   1.000
_cell.length_c   1.000
_cell.angle_alpha   90.00
_cell.angle_beta   90.00
_cell.angle_gamma   90.00
#
_symmetry.space_group_name_H-M   'P 1'
#
loop_
_entity.id
_entity.type
_entity.pdbx_description
1 polymer ?
#
loop_
_entity_poly.entity_id
_entity_poly.type
_entity_poly.pdbx_seq_one_letter_code
_entity_poly.pdbx_strand_id
1 'polypeptide(L)'
;MSDAQQLETATTMEDAEIHLVDAWWRAANYLSVGQIYLLDNPRLRRPLEPGDIKPRLLGHWGTTPGLNLVWAHLNRLIRARDVDAIFLAGPGHGGPAVLANAWLEGTYSEVYPHVGQDEAGLKALFRQFSFPGGVPSHAAPETPGSMHEGGELGYVLSHAYGAAMDNPGLLVTAVVGDGEFETGPLATSWHANKFVDPVHDGAVLPVLHLNGWKIANPTIPSRISRPELLSLLNGYGHEVLTVEGDDPEDVHRQLGRALDVAHDRIVAIQRAAREDGDLERRPWPMILLVTPKGWTGPHEVDGVPVEGTWRSHQVPLAETRSNDAHRAQLEEWLRSYRPGELFDDVGRPVPVLREIAPRGHRRMSDNPHANGGLLRRPLDLPDIRTHTVEVSSPGASIHEATRVFGKYLVEVLRENPDNFRIFGPDETASNRLDAVYAVTDKVFAGELRPGDPQLGRSGRVVEMLSEHTCQGWLEGYLLTGRHGVFNCYEAFIHIVDSMLNQHAKWLKTTREIEWRPPVASLNYLLTSHVWRQDHNGFSHQDPGFIDHVVNKKAEVVRVYLPPDTNTLLSTMRHCLASTHYVNVVVSGKQPSFDWLTADEADLHCARGVGIWEWASNDDGDPDVVLASAGDVPTIEALAAASILREHLPALRIRFVNVVDLMRLQDSGEHPHGLSDSSFDSIFTTDRPVIFAYHGYPWLIHRLTYRRANHRNIHVRGYKEEGTTTTPFDMVMMNDLDRFHLVLDVIDRVPSLASRAAALRQQMIDTGRRAHLWTREYGEDLPLVRDWSWQSQPSPGAAGSPSTTADPGMTGLDATGGQA
;
A
#
# COMPACT_ATOMS: atom_id res chain seq x y z
N MET A 1 -27.44 11.50 -30.75
CA MET A 1 -27.81 12.90 -30.38
C MET A 1 -26.54 13.55 -29.86
N SER A 2 -26.28 14.82 -30.13
CA SER A 2 -25.11 15.50 -29.58
C SER A 2 -25.27 15.68 -28.08
N ASP A 3 -24.14 15.74 -27.30
CA ASP A 3 -24.16 15.91 -25.84
C ASP A 3 -25.00 17.11 -25.38
N ALA A 4 -25.02 18.20 -26.15
CA ALA A 4 -25.88 19.35 -25.92
C ALA A 4 -27.37 19.03 -26.02
N GLN A 5 -27.79 18.13 -26.92
CA GLN A 5 -29.20 17.73 -27.08
C GLN A 5 -29.68 16.80 -25.94
N GLN A 6 -28.79 16.04 -25.32
CA GLN A 6 -29.16 15.14 -24.22
C GLN A 6 -29.25 15.89 -22.89
N LEU A 7 -28.41 16.91 -22.68
CA LEU A 7 -28.54 17.82 -21.53
C LEU A 7 -29.80 18.71 -21.65
N GLU A 8 -30.27 19.03 -22.87
CA GLU A 8 -31.50 19.81 -23.11
C GLU A 8 -32.81 19.03 -22.75
N THR A 9 -32.77 17.70 -22.80
CA THR A 9 -33.95 16.86 -22.50
C THR A 9 -34.06 16.42 -21.03
N ALA A 10 -33.01 16.61 -20.22
CA ALA A 10 -33.03 16.31 -18.77
C ALA A 10 -33.90 17.33 -18.04
N THR A 11 -34.62 16.87 -17.04
CA THR A 11 -35.48 17.71 -16.18
C THR A 11 -34.64 18.84 -15.57
N THR A 12 -35.05 20.09 -15.77
CA THR A 12 -34.37 21.25 -15.16
C THR A 12 -34.58 21.20 -13.64
N MET A 13 -33.50 21.41 -12.86
CA MET A 13 -33.61 21.63 -11.41
C MET A 13 -34.58 22.78 -11.14
N GLU A 14 -35.49 22.58 -10.17
CA GLU A 14 -36.37 23.61 -9.72
C GLU A 14 -35.62 24.71 -8.95
N ASP A 15 -36.04 25.96 -9.03
CA ASP A 15 -35.36 27.07 -8.35
C ASP A 15 -35.26 26.84 -6.82
N ALA A 16 -36.27 26.20 -6.21
CA ALA A 16 -36.26 25.84 -4.81
C ALA A 16 -35.10 24.86 -4.46
N GLU A 17 -34.83 23.90 -5.34
CA GLU A 17 -33.76 22.93 -5.16
C GLU A 17 -32.38 23.58 -5.30
N ILE A 18 -32.27 24.53 -6.24
CA ILE A 18 -31.04 25.33 -6.39
C ILE A 18 -30.75 26.12 -5.13
N HIS A 19 -31.75 26.76 -4.55
CA HIS A 19 -31.61 27.51 -3.30
C HIS A 19 -31.11 26.63 -2.13
N LEU A 20 -31.56 25.38 -2.06
CA LEU A 20 -31.10 24.42 -1.02
C LEU A 20 -29.61 24.07 -1.20
N VAL A 21 -29.22 23.78 -2.43
CA VAL A 21 -27.83 23.43 -2.76
C VAL A 21 -26.87 24.62 -2.57
N ASP A 22 -27.28 25.81 -3.02
CA ASP A 22 -26.52 27.06 -2.83
C ASP A 22 -26.34 27.37 -1.33
N ALA A 23 -27.39 27.24 -0.54
CA ALA A 23 -27.28 27.45 0.91
C ALA A 23 -26.25 26.51 1.57
N TRP A 24 -26.26 25.22 1.19
CA TRP A 24 -25.26 24.27 1.67
C TRP A 24 -23.85 24.64 1.23
N TRP A 25 -23.66 24.95 -0.06
CA TRP A 25 -22.36 25.33 -0.61
C TRP A 25 -21.80 26.57 0.07
N ARG A 26 -22.63 27.62 0.27
CA ARG A 26 -22.24 28.82 1.02
C ARG A 26 -21.88 28.50 2.47
N ALA A 27 -22.63 27.64 3.13
CA ALA A 27 -22.33 27.21 4.50
C ALA A 27 -21.00 26.48 4.58
N ALA A 28 -20.76 25.52 3.68
CA ALA A 28 -19.50 24.77 3.62
C ALA A 28 -18.29 25.69 3.32
N ASN A 29 -18.46 26.65 2.38
CA ASN A 29 -17.43 27.65 2.08
C ASN A 29 -17.16 28.57 3.27
N TYR A 30 -18.20 29.07 3.94
CA TYR A 30 -18.04 29.85 5.17
C TYR A 30 -17.26 29.11 6.25
N LEU A 31 -17.63 27.86 6.51
CA LEU A 31 -16.94 27.01 7.49
C LEU A 31 -15.49 26.74 7.08
N SER A 32 -15.23 26.57 5.79
CA SER A 32 -13.88 26.34 5.27
C SER A 32 -12.98 27.56 5.44
N VAL A 33 -13.48 28.76 5.15
CA VAL A 33 -12.74 30.01 5.40
C VAL A 33 -12.54 30.21 6.91
N GLY A 34 -13.56 29.99 7.74
CA GLY A 34 -13.45 30.05 9.19
C GLY A 34 -12.36 29.15 9.75
N GLN A 35 -12.26 27.92 9.26
CA GLN A 35 -11.22 26.96 9.63
C GLN A 35 -9.81 27.46 9.31
N ILE A 36 -9.62 28.15 8.21
CA ILE A 36 -8.32 28.69 7.81
C ILE A 36 -7.93 29.88 8.69
N TYR A 37 -8.86 30.77 8.99
CA TYR A 37 -8.56 32.10 9.54
C TYR A 37 -8.91 32.30 11.02
N LEU A 38 -10.05 31.76 11.51
CA LEU A 38 -10.64 32.23 12.75
C LEU A 38 -10.29 31.40 13.99
N LEU A 39 -10.05 32.10 15.10
CA LEU A 39 -9.99 31.56 16.47
C LEU A 39 -11.26 31.84 17.27
N ASP A 40 -11.87 33.00 17.03
CA ASP A 40 -13.03 33.47 17.74
C ASP A 40 -14.00 34.22 16.80
N ASN A 41 -15.15 34.67 17.34
CA ASN A 41 -16.19 35.40 16.62
C ASN A 41 -16.74 34.62 15.40
N PRO A 42 -17.06 33.30 15.56
CA PRO A 42 -17.42 32.42 14.44
C PRO A 42 -18.72 32.79 13.73
N ARG A 43 -19.44 33.79 14.21
CA ARG A 43 -20.71 34.28 13.64
C ARG A 43 -20.66 35.75 13.21
N LEU A 44 -19.47 36.39 13.28
CA LEU A 44 -19.28 37.78 12.91
C LEU A 44 -20.27 38.75 13.62
N ARG A 45 -20.52 38.48 14.92
CA ARG A 45 -21.42 39.33 15.72
C ARG A 45 -20.91 40.74 15.95
N ARG A 46 -19.61 40.94 15.83
CA ARG A 46 -18.88 42.21 15.85
C ARG A 46 -17.86 42.21 14.71
N PRO A 47 -17.31 43.36 14.38
CA PRO A 47 -16.17 43.40 13.47
C PRO A 47 -15.01 42.54 13.94
N LEU A 48 -14.25 42.00 12.96
CA LEU A 48 -13.09 41.17 13.27
C LEU A 48 -11.98 41.99 13.91
N GLU A 49 -11.42 41.45 14.98
CA GLU A 49 -10.25 41.99 15.67
C GLU A 49 -9.03 41.10 15.48
N PRO A 50 -7.77 41.62 15.67
CA PRO A 50 -6.57 40.79 15.53
C PRO A 50 -6.58 39.53 16.42
N GLY A 51 -7.24 39.58 17.58
CA GLY A 51 -7.41 38.43 18.48
C GLY A 51 -8.29 37.31 17.97
N ASP A 52 -9.17 37.60 17.00
CA ASP A 52 -10.06 36.61 16.36
C ASP A 52 -9.32 35.78 15.32
N ILE A 53 -8.17 36.23 14.87
CA ILE A 53 -7.41 35.61 13.78
C ILE A 53 -6.34 34.69 14.31
N LYS A 54 -6.15 33.52 13.70
CA LYS A 54 -5.07 32.58 14.02
C LYS A 54 -3.69 33.23 13.87
N PRO A 55 -2.73 32.90 14.76
CA PRO A 55 -1.37 33.43 14.65
C PRO A 55 -0.59 32.82 13.45
N ARG A 56 -1.02 31.64 12.99
CA ARG A 56 -0.50 30.97 11.81
C ARG A 56 -1.68 30.57 10.94
N LEU A 57 -1.73 31.12 9.74
CA LEU A 57 -2.78 30.84 8.75
C LEU A 57 -2.32 29.66 7.88
N LEU A 58 -3.01 28.56 7.97
CA LEU A 58 -2.69 27.32 7.28
C LEU A 58 -3.97 26.71 6.70
N GLY A 59 -3.88 26.27 5.46
CA GLY A 59 -4.98 25.66 4.72
C GLY A 59 -4.91 26.03 3.24
N HIS A 60 -5.77 25.45 2.42
CA HIS A 60 -5.75 25.64 0.98
C HIS A 60 -7.18 25.98 0.53
N TRP A 61 -7.35 27.23 0.11
CA TRP A 61 -8.64 27.71 -0.37
C TRP A 61 -8.92 27.30 -1.83
N GLY A 62 -7.87 27.26 -2.67
CA GLY A 62 -7.98 27.23 -4.12
C GLY A 62 -8.86 26.12 -4.71
N THR A 63 -8.86 24.91 -4.12
CA THR A 63 -9.69 23.77 -4.57
C THR A 63 -10.96 23.60 -3.73
N THR A 64 -11.00 24.21 -2.55
CA THR A 64 -12.07 24.03 -1.56
C THR A 64 -13.49 24.32 -2.08
N PRO A 65 -13.74 25.42 -2.83
CA PRO A 65 -15.07 25.72 -3.33
C PRO A 65 -15.65 24.66 -4.27
N GLY A 66 -14.79 24.10 -5.15
CA GLY A 66 -15.20 23.03 -6.06
C GLY A 66 -15.51 21.71 -5.32
N LEU A 67 -14.73 21.37 -4.30
CA LEU A 67 -15.03 20.20 -3.45
C LEU A 67 -16.36 20.38 -2.71
N ASN A 68 -16.59 21.53 -2.13
CA ASN A 68 -17.85 21.87 -1.45
C ASN A 68 -19.05 21.83 -2.41
N LEU A 69 -18.86 22.29 -3.64
CA LEU A 69 -19.88 22.28 -4.69
C LEU A 69 -20.29 20.85 -5.05
N VAL A 70 -19.33 19.98 -5.32
CA VAL A 70 -19.59 18.57 -5.65
C VAL A 70 -20.27 17.86 -4.47
N TRP A 71 -19.81 18.08 -3.24
CA TRP A 71 -20.43 17.49 -2.06
C TRP A 71 -21.90 17.92 -1.88
N ALA A 72 -22.19 19.21 -2.02
CA ALA A 72 -23.56 19.73 -1.91
C ALA A 72 -24.53 19.08 -2.91
N HIS A 73 -24.07 18.93 -4.17
CA HIS A 73 -24.86 18.29 -5.20
C HIS A 73 -24.99 16.77 -5.02
N LEU A 74 -23.98 16.09 -4.46
CA LEU A 74 -24.08 14.68 -4.10
C LEU A 74 -25.12 14.49 -2.98
N ASN A 75 -25.15 15.36 -1.97
CA ASN A 75 -26.19 15.31 -0.93
C ASN A 75 -27.59 15.43 -1.55
N ARG A 76 -27.79 16.32 -2.53
CA ARG A 76 -29.03 16.40 -3.31
C ARG A 76 -29.35 15.09 -4.01
N LEU A 77 -28.40 14.53 -4.76
CA LEU A 77 -28.57 13.28 -5.51
C LEU A 77 -28.91 12.12 -4.58
N ILE A 78 -28.17 11.96 -3.48
CA ILE A 78 -28.40 10.93 -2.46
C ILE A 78 -29.82 11.01 -1.92
N ARG A 79 -30.29 12.23 -1.58
CA ARG A 79 -31.65 12.42 -1.07
C ARG A 79 -32.73 12.16 -2.10
N ALA A 80 -32.53 12.59 -3.35
CA ALA A 80 -33.51 12.43 -4.41
C ALA A 80 -33.65 10.99 -4.90
N ARG A 81 -32.56 10.20 -4.87
CA ARG A 81 -32.46 8.87 -5.50
C ARG A 81 -32.13 7.73 -4.51
N ASP A 82 -32.01 8.02 -3.22
CA ASP A 82 -31.56 7.06 -2.17
C ASP A 82 -30.22 6.35 -2.50
N VAL A 83 -29.29 7.07 -3.10
CA VAL A 83 -27.99 6.54 -3.52
C VAL A 83 -27.12 6.23 -2.30
N ASP A 84 -26.43 5.10 -2.31
CA ASP A 84 -25.33 4.80 -1.39
C ASP A 84 -24.02 5.34 -1.97
N ALA A 85 -23.47 6.39 -1.39
CA ALA A 85 -22.34 7.08 -1.98
C ALA A 85 -21.25 7.43 -0.96
N ILE A 86 -20.00 7.46 -1.43
CA ILE A 86 -18.84 8.00 -0.71
C ILE A 86 -18.12 9.03 -1.57
N PHE A 87 -17.37 9.91 -0.91
CA PHE A 87 -16.65 11.01 -1.53
C PHE A 87 -15.15 10.90 -1.27
N LEU A 88 -14.36 10.92 -2.33
CA LEU A 88 -12.90 10.95 -2.25
C LEU A 88 -12.36 12.27 -2.83
N ALA A 89 -11.58 13.00 -2.01
CA ALA A 89 -10.93 14.23 -2.41
C ALA A 89 -9.49 13.93 -2.86
N GLY A 90 -9.23 13.88 -4.18
CA GLY A 90 -7.87 13.76 -4.72
C GLY A 90 -6.98 14.91 -4.29
N PRO A 91 -7.40 16.19 -4.45
CA PRO A 91 -6.68 17.28 -3.82
C PRO A 91 -6.92 17.31 -2.30
N GLY A 92 -6.28 16.39 -1.56
CA GLY A 92 -6.44 16.24 -0.11
C GLY A 92 -6.12 17.50 0.70
N HIS A 93 -5.34 18.41 0.12
CA HIS A 93 -5.12 19.75 0.69
C HIS A 93 -6.43 20.58 0.77
N GLY A 94 -7.50 20.17 0.09
CA GLY A 94 -8.87 20.67 0.32
C GLY A 94 -9.53 20.15 1.59
N GLY A 95 -8.76 19.72 2.58
CA GLY A 95 -9.23 19.24 3.90
C GLY A 95 -10.26 20.14 4.59
N PRO A 96 -10.21 21.50 4.47
CA PRO A 96 -11.28 22.34 5.00
C PRO A 96 -12.65 21.99 4.48
N ALA A 97 -12.78 21.58 3.20
CA ALA A 97 -14.06 21.17 2.62
C ALA A 97 -14.57 19.87 3.25
N VAL A 98 -13.71 18.85 3.34
CA VAL A 98 -14.11 17.54 3.88
C VAL A 98 -14.60 17.67 5.33
N LEU A 99 -13.84 18.41 6.15
CA LEU A 99 -14.21 18.64 7.54
C LEU A 99 -15.49 19.50 7.68
N ALA A 100 -15.64 20.57 6.86
CA ALA A 100 -16.83 21.42 6.87
C ALA A 100 -18.10 20.61 6.56
N ASN A 101 -18.06 19.78 5.52
CA ASN A 101 -19.19 18.97 5.11
C ASN A 101 -19.53 17.87 6.14
N ALA A 102 -18.52 17.20 6.71
CA ALA A 102 -18.76 16.21 7.77
C ALA A 102 -19.39 16.84 9.02
N TRP A 103 -19.04 18.09 9.35
CA TRP A 103 -19.66 18.82 10.43
C TRP A 103 -21.10 19.24 10.08
N LEU A 104 -21.36 19.73 8.87
CA LEU A 104 -22.71 20.11 8.42
C LEU A 104 -23.67 18.92 8.39
N GLU A 105 -23.21 17.75 7.98
CA GLU A 105 -23.97 16.49 8.03
C GLU A 105 -24.25 16.02 9.45
N GLY A 106 -23.53 16.55 10.45
CA GLY A 106 -23.70 16.23 11.87
C GLY A 106 -22.81 15.10 12.36
N THR A 107 -22.27 14.26 11.48
CA THR A 107 -21.44 13.10 11.85
C THR A 107 -20.22 13.51 12.66
N TYR A 108 -19.56 14.61 12.31
CA TYR A 108 -18.41 15.09 13.04
C TYR A 108 -18.74 15.38 14.51
N SER A 109 -19.89 16.00 14.77
CA SER A 109 -20.34 16.30 16.14
C SER A 109 -20.83 15.06 16.91
N GLU A 110 -21.25 14.01 16.19
CA GLU A 110 -21.64 12.73 16.80
C GLU A 110 -20.41 11.99 17.34
N VAL A 111 -19.30 11.98 16.59
CA VAL A 111 -18.05 11.31 17.02
C VAL A 111 -17.18 12.19 17.90
N TYR A 112 -17.31 13.53 17.79
CA TYR A 112 -16.60 14.52 18.63
C TYR A 112 -17.59 15.49 19.30
N PRO A 113 -18.28 15.10 20.37
CA PRO A 113 -19.35 15.90 20.97
C PRO A 113 -18.91 17.28 21.47
N HIS A 114 -17.61 17.49 21.74
CA HIS A 114 -17.06 18.78 22.12
C HIS A 114 -16.97 19.79 20.96
N VAL A 115 -17.22 19.33 19.70
CA VAL A 115 -17.33 20.15 18.51
C VAL A 115 -18.79 20.09 18.00
N GLY A 116 -19.71 20.47 18.87
CA GLY A 116 -21.15 20.40 18.61
C GLY A 116 -21.61 21.35 17.50
N GLN A 117 -22.84 21.18 17.02
CA GLN A 117 -23.48 22.09 16.08
C GLN A 117 -24.13 23.29 16.84
N ASP A 118 -23.27 24.12 17.43
CA ASP A 118 -23.63 25.38 18.10
C ASP A 118 -22.45 26.37 18.02
N GLU A 119 -22.59 27.57 18.60
CA GLU A 119 -21.54 28.60 18.53
C GLU A 119 -20.21 28.16 19.18
N ALA A 120 -20.27 27.41 20.28
CA ALA A 120 -19.08 26.85 20.93
C ALA A 120 -18.40 25.81 20.05
N GLY A 121 -19.20 24.94 19.42
CA GLY A 121 -18.73 23.95 18.46
C GLY A 121 -18.16 24.58 17.19
N LEU A 122 -18.77 25.63 16.63
CA LEU A 122 -18.21 26.40 15.52
C LEU A 122 -16.83 26.97 15.87
N LYS A 123 -16.70 27.55 17.07
CA LYS A 123 -15.41 28.07 17.54
C LYS A 123 -14.37 26.95 17.70
N ALA A 124 -14.76 25.80 18.21
CA ALA A 124 -13.90 24.64 18.36
C ALA A 124 -13.47 24.11 17.00
N LEU A 125 -14.43 23.97 16.04
CA LEU A 125 -14.18 23.55 14.66
C LEU A 125 -13.14 24.44 13.97
N PHE A 126 -13.32 25.75 14.04
CA PHE A 126 -12.40 26.69 13.44
C PHE A 126 -11.02 26.63 14.09
N ARG A 127 -10.99 26.61 15.42
CA ARG A 127 -9.73 26.60 16.18
C ARG A 127 -8.89 25.36 15.89
N GLN A 128 -9.48 24.16 15.89
CA GLN A 128 -8.71 22.90 15.82
C GLN A 128 -8.07 22.65 14.47
N PHE A 129 -8.60 23.24 13.39
CA PHE A 129 -8.08 22.98 12.03
C PHE A 129 -6.66 23.53 11.89
N SER A 130 -5.72 22.68 11.53
CA SER A 130 -4.29 23.00 11.37
C SER A 130 -3.69 23.77 12.57
N PHE A 131 -4.09 23.38 13.78
CA PHE A 131 -3.67 23.99 15.02
C PHE A 131 -3.06 22.91 15.94
N PRO A 132 -2.07 23.26 16.80
CA PRO A 132 -1.45 22.29 17.70
C PRO A 132 -2.48 21.53 18.55
N GLY A 133 -2.46 20.21 18.49
CA GLY A 133 -3.42 19.33 19.17
C GLY A 133 -4.79 19.19 18.50
N GLY A 134 -4.95 19.75 17.30
CA GLY A 134 -6.14 19.62 16.48
C GLY A 134 -5.95 18.68 15.28
N VAL A 135 -6.72 18.90 14.22
CA VAL A 135 -6.71 18.09 12.99
C VAL A 135 -5.75 18.67 11.95
N PRO A 136 -5.16 17.84 11.07
CA PRO A 136 -4.26 18.33 10.02
C PRO A 136 -4.98 19.15 8.94
N SER A 137 -4.21 19.85 8.09
CA SER A 137 -4.75 20.68 7.01
C SER A 137 -5.22 19.91 5.79
N HIS A 138 -4.88 18.63 5.69
CA HIS A 138 -5.29 17.72 4.63
C HIS A 138 -6.43 16.81 5.09
N ALA A 139 -7.08 16.16 4.15
CA ALA A 139 -8.00 15.09 4.46
C ALA A 139 -7.29 14.01 5.28
N ALA A 140 -7.90 13.56 6.37
CA ALA A 140 -7.24 12.73 7.35
C ALA A 140 -8.21 11.77 8.03
N PRO A 141 -7.72 10.66 8.62
CA PRO A 141 -8.59 9.66 9.24
C PRO A 141 -9.39 10.18 10.42
N GLU A 142 -8.99 11.29 11.04
CA GLU A 142 -9.75 11.96 12.11
C GLU A 142 -11.09 12.53 11.61
N THR A 143 -11.24 12.75 10.29
CA THR A 143 -12.49 13.24 9.71
C THR A 143 -13.36 12.07 9.25
N PRO A 144 -14.57 11.89 9.82
CA PRO A 144 -15.51 10.87 9.37
C PRO A 144 -15.81 10.98 7.87
N GLY A 145 -15.88 9.82 7.19
CA GLY A 145 -16.10 9.74 5.75
C GLY A 145 -14.82 9.90 4.91
N SER A 146 -13.71 10.27 5.53
CA SER A 146 -12.42 10.38 4.83
C SER A 146 -11.73 9.01 4.76
N MET A 147 -11.31 8.60 3.57
CA MET A 147 -10.54 7.37 3.34
C MET A 147 -9.33 7.58 2.41
N HIS A 148 -9.14 8.78 1.90
CA HIS A 148 -8.02 9.15 1.04
C HIS A 148 -7.39 10.43 1.56
N GLU A 149 -6.08 10.42 1.82
CA GLU A 149 -5.37 11.57 2.40
C GLU A 149 -5.06 12.64 1.35
N GLY A 150 -4.63 12.23 0.15
CA GLY A 150 -4.39 13.09 -0.99
C GLY A 150 -3.32 14.17 -0.80
N GLY A 151 -2.39 13.98 0.13
CA GLY A 151 -1.21 14.83 0.26
C GLY A 151 -0.17 14.50 -0.79
N GLU A 152 0.01 13.22 -1.07
CA GLU A 152 0.66 12.75 -2.28
C GLU A 152 -0.40 12.53 -3.36
N LEU A 153 -0.23 13.21 -4.49
CA LEU A 153 -1.22 13.21 -5.56
C LEU A 153 -1.03 12.03 -6.51
N GLY A 154 -2.13 11.54 -7.09
CA GLY A 154 -2.09 10.60 -8.21
C GLY A 154 -2.83 9.29 -8.02
N TYR A 155 -3.34 8.96 -6.83
CA TYR A 155 -4.01 7.68 -6.64
C TYR A 155 -5.46 7.75 -6.15
N VAL A 156 -6.10 8.91 -6.24
CA VAL A 156 -7.52 9.01 -5.88
C VAL A 156 -8.39 8.08 -6.73
N LEU A 157 -8.11 7.96 -8.04
CA LEU A 157 -8.88 7.08 -8.91
C LEU A 157 -8.63 5.60 -8.61
N SER A 158 -7.39 5.18 -8.39
CA SER A 158 -7.11 3.80 -8.03
C SER A 158 -7.77 3.44 -6.69
N HIS A 159 -7.71 4.30 -5.68
CA HIS A 159 -8.45 4.12 -4.43
C HIS A 159 -9.97 4.02 -4.67
N ALA A 160 -10.54 4.89 -5.51
CA ALA A 160 -11.96 4.89 -5.81
C ALA A 160 -12.42 3.58 -6.48
N TYR A 161 -11.65 3.11 -7.46
CA TYR A 161 -11.95 1.83 -8.12
C TYR A 161 -11.80 0.65 -7.16
N GLY A 162 -10.75 0.63 -6.32
CA GLY A 162 -10.62 -0.36 -5.27
C GLY A 162 -11.79 -0.37 -4.29
N ALA A 163 -12.26 0.81 -3.88
CA ALA A 163 -13.42 0.95 -3.00
C ALA A 163 -14.74 0.49 -3.65
N ALA A 164 -14.87 0.60 -4.97
CA ALA A 164 -16.04 0.13 -5.70
C ALA A 164 -16.08 -1.40 -5.84
N MET A 165 -14.94 -2.08 -5.83
CA MET A 165 -14.86 -3.53 -6.00
C MET A 165 -15.63 -4.26 -4.90
N ASP A 166 -16.49 -5.23 -5.30
CA ASP A 166 -17.37 -6.03 -4.44
C ASP A 166 -18.35 -5.22 -3.58
N ASN A 167 -18.65 -3.98 -3.98
CA ASN A 167 -19.64 -3.13 -3.35
C ASN A 167 -20.72 -2.69 -4.36
N PRO A 168 -21.57 -3.60 -4.87
CA PRO A 168 -22.37 -3.41 -6.06
C PRO A 168 -23.38 -2.25 -6.01
N GLY A 169 -23.77 -1.82 -4.80
CA GLY A 169 -24.68 -0.69 -4.60
C GLY A 169 -23.99 0.65 -4.41
N LEU A 170 -22.64 0.67 -4.33
CA LEU A 170 -21.89 1.85 -3.95
C LEU A 170 -21.56 2.72 -5.17
N LEU A 171 -21.82 4.02 -5.05
CA LEU A 171 -21.28 5.05 -5.94
C LEU A 171 -20.08 5.74 -5.27
N VAL A 172 -18.92 5.60 -5.85
CA VAL A 172 -17.71 6.28 -5.39
C VAL A 172 -17.45 7.51 -6.26
N THR A 173 -17.63 8.70 -5.70
CA THR A 173 -17.30 9.93 -6.40
C THR A 173 -15.89 10.36 -6.05
N ALA A 174 -15.02 10.42 -7.07
CA ALA A 174 -13.63 10.83 -6.93
C ALA A 174 -13.40 12.17 -7.60
N VAL A 175 -13.11 13.21 -6.80
CA VAL A 175 -12.72 14.50 -7.36
C VAL A 175 -11.23 14.48 -7.63
N VAL A 176 -10.87 14.60 -8.91
CA VAL A 176 -9.48 14.66 -9.39
C VAL A 176 -9.10 16.11 -9.59
N GLY A 177 -8.03 16.57 -8.96
CA GLY A 177 -7.46 17.89 -9.25
C GLY A 177 -6.75 17.92 -10.61
N ASP A 178 -6.84 19.05 -11.30
CA ASP A 178 -6.18 19.21 -12.61
C ASP A 178 -4.64 19.18 -12.52
N GLY A 179 -4.07 19.53 -11.37
CA GLY A 179 -2.64 19.32 -11.10
C GLY A 179 -2.31 17.84 -10.85
N GLU A 180 -3.19 17.10 -10.21
CA GLU A 180 -3.08 15.66 -10.00
C GLU A 180 -3.13 14.89 -11.32
N PHE A 181 -3.87 15.40 -12.31
CA PHE A 181 -3.96 14.84 -13.65
C PHE A 181 -2.59 14.61 -14.32
N GLU A 182 -1.58 15.40 -13.95
CA GLU A 182 -0.23 15.31 -14.52
C GLU A 182 0.65 14.22 -13.89
N THR A 183 0.20 13.57 -12.84
CA THR A 183 1.00 12.55 -12.14
C THR A 183 1.02 11.23 -12.91
N GLY A 184 2.18 10.54 -12.85
CA GLY A 184 2.33 9.22 -13.47
C GLY A 184 1.31 8.19 -12.96
N PRO A 185 1.10 8.06 -11.63
CA PRO A 185 0.11 7.12 -11.08
C PRO A 185 -1.32 7.39 -11.58
N LEU A 186 -1.73 8.64 -11.72
CA LEU A 186 -3.07 8.95 -12.21
C LEU A 186 -3.21 8.64 -13.71
N ALA A 187 -2.18 8.85 -14.50
CA ALA A 187 -2.22 8.60 -15.95
C ALA A 187 -2.62 7.15 -16.28
N THR A 188 -2.14 6.19 -15.50
CA THR A 188 -2.54 4.78 -15.64
C THR A 188 -3.90 4.48 -15.02
N SER A 189 -4.25 5.15 -13.94
CA SER A 189 -5.51 4.92 -13.20
C SER A 189 -6.77 5.26 -14.02
N TRP A 190 -6.68 6.12 -15.04
CA TRP A 190 -7.78 6.34 -16.00
C TRP A 190 -8.22 5.08 -16.76
N HIS A 191 -7.33 4.07 -16.84
CA HIS A 191 -7.67 2.79 -17.44
C HIS A 191 -8.45 1.84 -16.52
N ALA A 192 -8.57 2.16 -15.24
CA ALA A 192 -9.18 1.29 -14.23
C ALA A 192 -10.66 0.95 -14.54
N ASN A 193 -11.35 1.78 -15.32
CA ASN A 193 -12.71 1.47 -15.78
C ASN A 193 -12.83 0.20 -16.67
N LYS A 194 -11.68 -0.39 -17.12
CA LYS A 194 -11.64 -1.67 -17.84
C LYS A 194 -11.56 -2.87 -16.89
N PHE A 195 -11.47 -2.63 -15.60
CA PHE A 195 -11.34 -3.67 -14.55
C PHE A 195 -12.54 -3.66 -13.59
N VAL A 196 -13.62 -2.97 -13.94
CA VAL A 196 -14.88 -2.96 -13.21
C VAL A 196 -15.80 -4.03 -13.77
N ASP A 197 -16.30 -4.88 -12.90
CA ASP A 197 -17.38 -5.83 -13.20
C ASP A 197 -18.72 -5.18 -12.82
N PRO A 198 -19.54 -4.76 -13.80
CA PRO A 198 -20.79 -4.06 -13.50
C PRO A 198 -21.83 -4.92 -12.79
N VAL A 199 -21.62 -6.25 -12.73
CA VAL A 199 -22.49 -7.17 -11.98
C VAL A 199 -22.19 -7.13 -10.48
N HIS A 200 -20.93 -7.25 -10.11
CA HIS A 200 -20.51 -7.45 -8.71
C HIS A 200 -19.91 -6.20 -8.06
N ASP A 201 -19.43 -5.25 -8.88
CA ASP A 201 -18.80 -4.05 -8.38
C ASP A 201 -19.77 -2.86 -8.34
N GLY A 202 -19.43 -1.86 -7.55
CA GLY A 202 -20.06 -0.54 -7.56
C GLY A 202 -19.64 0.26 -8.79
N ALA A 203 -19.84 1.57 -8.74
CA ALA A 203 -19.46 2.46 -9.81
C ALA A 203 -18.56 3.58 -9.29
N VAL A 204 -17.66 4.05 -10.14
CA VAL A 204 -16.85 5.24 -9.89
C VAL A 204 -17.31 6.36 -10.81
N LEU A 205 -17.57 7.53 -10.23
CA LEU A 205 -17.85 8.78 -10.96
C LEU A 205 -16.65 9.72 -10.78
N PRO A 206 -15.72 9.78 -11.75
CA PRO A 206 -14.65 10.78 -11.72
C PRO A 206 -15.21 12.18 -11.99
N VAL A 207 -14.76 13.15 -11.19
CA VAL A 207 -14.99 14.58 -11.43
C VAL A 207 -13.64 15.25 -11.59
N LEU A 208 -13.25 15.56 -12.83
CA LEU A 208 -12.02 16.32 -13.08
C LEU A 208 -12.31 17.80 -12.82
N HIS A 209 -11.81 18.33 -11.71
CA HIS A 209 -11.94 19.75 -11.37
C HIS A 209 -10.81 20.54 -12.02
N LEU A 210 -11.12 21.17 -13.15
CA LEU A 210 -10.23 21.98 -13.93
C LEU A 210 -10.31 23.44 -13.48
N ASN A 211 -9.46 23.83 -12.54
CA ASN A 211 -9.37 25.21 -12.06
C ASN A 211 -8.20 25.99 -12.66
N GLY A 212 -7.35 25.34 -13.45
CA GLY A 212 -6.34 25.95 -14.29
C GLY A 212 -4.94 26.08 -13.69
N TRP A 213 -4.75 25.88 -12.38
CA TRP A 213 -3.49 26.19 -11.71
C TRP A 213 -3.07 25.15 -10.65
N LYS A 214 -1.76 24.87 -10.62
CA LYS A 214 -1.06 24.19 -9.52
C LYS A 214 -0.69 25.16 -8.41
N ILE A 215 0.37 24.86 -7.65
CA ILE A 215 0.89 25.74 -6.59
C ILE A 215 1.38 27.09 -7.17
N ALA A 216 2.05 27.06 -8.34
CA ALA A 216 2.66 28.22 -8.96
C ALA A 216 2.51 28.26 -10.49
N ASN A 217 2.24 27.11 -11.12
CA ASN A 217 2.19 26.96 -12.56
C ASN A 217 0.79 26.62 -13.06
N PRO A 218 0.43 26.97 -14.30
CA PRO A 218 -0.77 26.46 -14.93
C PRO A 218 -0.68 24.93 -15.10
N THR A 219 -1.83 24.30 -15.20
CA THR A 219 -1.92 22.86 -15.45
C THR A 219 -1.92 22.55 -16.93
N ILE A 220 -1.42 21.37 -17.33
CA ILE A 220 -1.44 20.92 -18.73
C ILE A 220 -2.88 20.88 -19.27
N PRO A 221 -3.87 20.24 -18.57
CA PRO A 221 -5.24 20.19 -19.09
C PRO A 221 -5.88 21.55 -19.27
N SER A 222 -5.40 22.59 -18.58
CA SER A 222 -5.88 23.97 -18.79
C SER A 222 -5.21 24.71 -19.96
N ARG A 223 -4.18 24.13 -20.56
CA ARG A 223 -3.39 24.75 -21.64
C ARG A 223 -3.43 24.00 -22.98
N ILE A 224 -4.06 22.83 -23.01
CA ILE A 224 -4.43 22.15 -24.25
C ILE A 224 -5.83 22.59 -24.69
N SER A 225 -6.15 22.41 -25.98
CA SER A 225 -7.48 22.77 -26.46
C SER A 225 -8.58 21.88 -25.87
N ARG A 226 -9.78 22.44 -25.71
CA ARG A 226 -10.92 21.68 -25.20
C ARG A 226 -11.18 20.39 -26.01
N PRO A 227 -11.20 20.43 -27.37
CA PRO A 227 -11.37 19.20 -28.17
C PRO A 227 -10.29 18.15 -27.92
N GLU A 228 -9.04 18.57 -27.69
CA GLU A 228 -7.94 17.66 -27.38
C GLU A 228 -8.13 16.98 -26.01
N LEU A 229 -8.47 17.76 -24.97
CA LEU A 229 -8.77 17.22 -23.65
C LEU A 229 -9.95 16.24 -23.70
N LEU A 230 -11.05 16.59 -24.34
CA LEU A 230 -12.21 15.70 -24.48
C LEU A 230 -11.86 14.43 -25.25
N SER A 231 -11.06 14.53 -26.32
CA SER A 231 -10.60 13.36 -27.08
C SER A 231 -9.76 12.41 -26.21
N LEU A 232 -8.89 12.96 -25.36
CA LEU A 232 -8.09 12.20 -24.42
C LEU A 232 -8.97 11.44 -23.39
N LEU A 233 -9.90 12.15 -22.76
CA LEU A 233 -10.79 11.57 -21.73
C LEU A 233 -11.74 10.50 -22.33
N ASN A 234 -12.28 10.76 -23.52
CA ASN A 234 -13.08 9.77 -24.25
C ASN A 234 -12.24 8.55 -24.65
N GLY A 235 -10.97 8.74 -25.05
CA GLY A 235 -10.02 7.67 -25.35
C GLY A 235 -9.73 6.77 -24.15
N TYR A 236 -9.77 7.31 -22.95
CA TYR A 236 -9.71 6.51 -21.72
C TYR A 236 -10.99 5.67 -21.48
N GLY A 237 -12.05 5.89 -22.25
CA GLY A 237 -13.31 5.13 -22.14
C GLY A 237 -14.33 5.79 -21.24
N HIS A 238 -14.28 7.10 -21.12
CA HIS A 238 -15.27 7.89 -20.41
C HIS A 238 -16.20 8.62 -21.38
N GLU A 239 -17.43 8.85 -20.96
CA GLU A 239 -18.34 9.79 -21.57
C GLU A 239 -18.32 11.08 -20.74
N VAL A 240 -17.84 12.18 -21.32
CA VAL A 240 -17.53 13.41 -20.59
C VAL A 240 -18.73 14.33 -20.57
N LEU A 241 -19.24 14.67 -19.38
CA LEU A 241 -20.25 15.67 -19.14
C LEU A 241 -19.57 16.96 -18.68
N THR A 242 -19.63 18.03 -19.48
CA THR A 242 -18.97 19.29 -19.16
C THR A 242 -19.88 20.22 -18.37
N VAL A 243 -19.34 20.77 -17.28
CA VAL A 243 -19.94 21.82 -16.46
C VAL A 243 -18.92 22.96 -16.41
N GLU A 244 -19.29 24.18 -16.86
CA GLU A 244 -18.33 25.28 -16.99
C GLU A 244 -19.00 26.61 -16.69
N GLY A 245 -18.35 27.43 -15.86
CA GLY A 245 -18.82 28.78 -15.55
C GLY A 245 -18.23 29.36 -14.27
N ASP A 246 -18.61 30.59 -13.97
CA ASP A 246 -18.30 31.36 -12.78
C ASP A 246 -19.53 32.01 -12.13
N ASP A 247 -20.69 31.91 -12.77
CA ASP A 247 -21.98 32.26 -12.16
C ASP A 247 -22.50 31.07 -11.34
N PRO A 248 -22.70 31.24 -10.02
CA PRO A 248 -23.12 30.14 -9.14
C PRO A 248 -24.43 29.48 -9.55
N GLU A 249 -25.45 30.25 -9.93
CA GLU A 249 -26.76 29.72 -10.27
C GLU A 249 -26.70 28.86 -11.53
N ASP A 250 -25.98 29.31 -12.55
CA ASP A 250 -25.80 28.57 -13.79
C ASP A 250 -24.99 27.28 -13.57
N VAL A 251 -23.90 27.34 -12.80
CA VAL A 251 -23.08 26.17 -12.47
C VAL A 251 -23.88 25.16 -11.65
N HIS A 252 -24.68 25.58 -10.68
CA HIS A 252 -25.58 24.68 -9.95
C HIS A 252 -26.54 23.96 -10.89
N ARG A 253 -27.17 24.65 -11.83
CA ARG A 253 -28.08 24.03 -12.83
C ARG A 253 -27.36 23.01 -13.71
N GLN A 254 -26.18 23.35 -14.20
CA GLN A 254 -25.38 22.46 -15.05
C GLN A 254 -24.92 21.22 -14.27
N LEU A 255 -24.37 21.39 -13.07
CA LEU A 255 -23.83 20.27 -12.27
C LEU A 255 -24.95 19.34 -11.78
N GLY A 256 -26.10 19.89 -11.39
CA GLY A 256 -27.26 19.10 -11.02
C GLY A 256 -27.70 18.17 -12.15
N ARG A 257 -27.84 18.70 -13.37
CA ARG A 257 -28.18 17.91 -14.57
C ARG A 257 -27.10 16.88 -14.90
N ALA A 258 -25.82 17.28 -14.86
CA ALA A 258 -24.72 16.38 -15.18
C ALA A 258 -24.67 15.18 -14.22
N LEU A 259 -24.89 15.40 -12.93
CA LEU A 259 -24.97 14.32 -11.93
C LEU A 259 -26.18 13.40 -12.14
N ASP A 260 -27.36 13.96 -12.44
CA ASP A 260 -28.55 13.15 -12.73
C ASP A 260 -28.32 12.27 -13.97
N VAL A 261 -27.81 12.84 -15.06
CA VAL A 261 -27.47 12.11 -16.29
C VAL A 261 -26.40 11.05 -16.03
N ALA A 262 -25.34 11.39 -15.29
CA ALA A 262 -24.27 10.45 -14.95
C ALA A 262 -24.82 9.26 -14.13
N HIS A 263 -25.64 9.54 -13.12
CA HIS A 263 -26.26 8.50 -12.30
C HIS A 263 -27.19 7.60 -13.13
N ASP A 264 -28.06 8.17 -13.97
CA ASP A 264 -28.99 7.40 -14.80
C ASP A 264 -28.22 6.49 -15.78
N ARG A 265 -27.08 6.93 -16.32
CA ARG A 265 -26.20 6.12 -17.17
C ARG A 265 -25.52 4.98 -16.41
N ILE A 266 -24.99 5.26 -15.19
CA ILE A 266 -24.43 4.24 -14.31
C ILE A 266 -25.46 3.16 -14.03
N VAL A 267 -26.67 3.55 -13.62
CA VAL A 267 -27.76 2.62 -13.34
C VAL A 267 -28.14 1.81 -14.59
N ALA A 268 -28.17 2.44 -15.76
CA ALA A 268 -28.49 1.75 -17.02
C ALA A 268 -27.42 0.70 -17.38
N ILE A 269 -26.11 1.00 -17.20
CA ILE A 269 -25.03 0.06 -17.42
C ILE A 269 -25.12 -1.12 -16.46
N GLN A 270 -25.28 -0.85 -15.16
CA GLN A 270 -25.36 -1.90 -14.14
C GLN A 270 -26.63 -2.75 -14.32
N ARG A 271 -27.76 -2.14 -14.67
CA ARG A 271 -29.02 -2.86 -14.93
C ARG A 271 -28.90 -3.79 -16.13
N ALA A 272 -28.38 -3.30 -17.25
CA ALA A 272 -28.15 -4.11 -18.45
C ALA A 272 -27.28 -5.34 -18.13
N ALA A 273 -26.22 -5.17 -17.33
CA ALA A 273 -25.37 -6.27 -16.92
C ALA A 273 -26.07 -7.26 -15.97
N ARG A 274 -26.80 -6.76 -14.96
CA ARG A 274 -27.38 -7.59 -13.88
C ARG A 274 -28.69 -8.25 -14.24
N GLU A 275 -29.56 -7.56 -14.99
CA GLU A 275 -30.90 -8.05 -15.33
C GLU A 275 -30.92 -8.70 -16.73
N ASP A 276 -30.24 -8.13 -17.71
CA ASP A 276 -30.24 -8.57 -19.11
C ASP A 276 -29.05 -9.44 -19.48
N GLY A 277 -28.02 -9.53 -18.61
CA GLY A 277 -26.79 -10.25 -18.89
C GLY A 277 -25.93 -9.60 -19.99
N ASP A 278 -26.19 -8.33 -20.29
CA ASP A 278 -25.43 -7.56 -21.28
C ASP A 278 -24.14 -7.02 -20.67
N LEU A 279 -23.04 -7.70 -20.97
CA LEU A 279 -21.69 -7.34 -20.51
C LEU A 279 -20.90 -6.57 -21.58
N GLU A 280 -21.57 -6.00 -22.60
CA GLU A 280 -20.90 -5.17 -23.57
C GLU A 280 -20.31 -3.92 -22.87
N ARG A 281 -19.04 -3.66 -23.18
CA ARG A 281 -18.36 -2.50 -22.61
C ARG A 281 -18.97 -1.20 -23.11
N ARG A 282 -19.45 -0.38 -22.18
CA ARG A 282 -19.96 0.96 -22.44
C ARG A 282 -19.04 2.01 -21.82
N PRO A 283 -18.94 3.22 -22.40
CA PRO A 283 -18.24 4.33 -21.74
C PRO A 283 -18.91 4.66 -20.40
N TRP A 284 -18.10 4.76 -19.34
CA TRP A 284 -18.58 5.21 -18.04
C TRP A 284 -18.66 6.73 -18.00
N PRO A 285 -19.67 7.34 -17.39
CA PRO A 285 -19.76 8.80 -17.30
C PRO A 285 -18.64 9.36 -16.42
N MET A 286 -18.21 10.57 -16.73
CA MET A 286 -17.40 11.42 -15.89
C MET A 286 -17.82 12.89 -16.05
N ILE A 287 -17.49 13.73 -15.06
CA ILE A 287 -17.76 15.17 -15.12
C ILE A 287 -16.44 15.92 -15.28
N LEU A 288 -16.40 16.82 -16.26
CA LEU A 288 -15.38 17.86 -16.39
C LEU A 288 -15.94 19.15 -15.79
N LEU A 289 -15.52 19.47 -14.56
CA LEU A 289 -15.96 20.66 -13.84
C LEU A 289 -14.93 21.79 -14.01
N VAL A 290 -15.31 22.86 -14.69
CA VAL A 290 -14.42 23.99 -15.01
C VAL A 290 -14.91 25.22 -14.27
N THR A 291 -14.21 25.58 -13.20
CA THR A 291 -14.51 26.76 -12.37
C THR A 291 -13.24 27.51 -11.99
N PRO A 292 -13.30 28.79 -11.65
CA PRO A 292 -12.11 29.53 -11.24
C PRO A 292 -11.44 28.93 -10.00
N LYS A 293 -10.10 28.92 -9.97
CA LYS A 293 -9.37 28.56 -8.75
C LYS A 293 -9.65 29.56 -7.63
N GLY A 294 -10.01 29.05 -6.46
CA GLY A 294 -10.36 29.88 -5.30
C GLY A 294 -11.63 30.67 -5.48
N TRP A 295 -12.56 30.17 -6.31
CA TRP A 295 -13.86 30.73 -6.61
C TRP A 295 -14.61 31.23 -5.36
N THR A 296 -15.30 32.37 -5.46
CA THR A 296 -15.94 33.07 -4.36
C THR A 296 -15.00 33.63 -3.28
N GLY A 297 -13.72 33.57 -3.50
CA GLY A 297 -12.71 34.23 -2.66
C GLY A 297 -12.47 35.69 -3.07
N PRO A 298 -11.45 36.35 -2.49
CA PRO A 298 -11.07 37.70 -2.92
C PRO A 298 -10.64 37.72 -4.39
N HIS A 299 -11.26 38.56 -5.21
CA HIS A 299 -10.89 38.73 -6.61
C HIS A 299 -9.47 39.27 -6.75
N GLU A 300 -9.10 40.24 -5.89
CA GLU A 300 -7.77 40.82 -5.82
C GLU A 300 -7.35 41.13 -4.37
N VAL A 301 -6.06 41.19 -4.10
CA VAL A 301 -5.45 41.63 -2.85
C VAL A 301 -4.33 42.60 -3.20
N ASP A 302 -4.34 43.80 -2.60
CA ASP A 302 -3.36 44.86 -2.89
C ASP A 302 -3.23 45.21 -4.38
N GLY A 303 -4.34 45.17 -5.14
CA GLY A 303 -4.37 45.43 -6.58
C GLY A 303 -3.82 44.29 -7.45
N VAL A 304 -3.59 43.11 -6.89
CA VAL A 304 -3.10 41.91 -7.59
C VAL A 304 -4.20 40.86 -7.68
N PRO A 305 -4.53 40.35 -8.88
CA PRO A 305 -5.54 39.28 -9.05
C PRO A 305 -5.17 38.05 -8.25
N VAL A 306 -6.15 37.48 -7.52
CA VAL A 306 -6.02 36.28 -6.67
C VAL A 306 -6.95 35.19 -7.17
N GLU A 307 -8.27 35.41 -7.21
CA GLU A 307 -9.21 34.44 -7.78
C GLU A 307 -8.85 34.11 -9.25
N GLY A 308 -9.04 32.87 -9.66
CA GLY A 308 -8.66 32.39 -10.99
C GLY A 308 -7.16 32.32 -11.24
N THR A 309 -6.34 32.53 -10.23
CA THR A 309 -4.87 32.45 -10.33
C THR A 309 -4.26 31.51 -9.29
N TRP A 310 -2.98 31.19 -9.45
CA TRP A 310 -2.23 30.37 -8.50
C TRP A 310 -2.16 30.98 -7.08
N ARG A 311 -2.36 32.29 -6.93
CA ARG A 311 -2.29 33.01 -5.65
C ARG A 311 -3.38 32.60 -4.67
N SER A 312 -4.50 32.08 -5.18
CA SER A 312 -5.58 31.52 -4.34
C SER A 312 -5.29 30.10 -3.85
N HIS A 313 -4.13 29.49 -4.22
CA HIS A 313 -3.85 28.09 -3.90
C HIS A 313 -3.92 27.78 -2.39
N GLN A 314 -3.27 28.61 -1.57
CA GLN A 314 -3.24 28.45 -0.11
C GLN A 314 -4.14 29.47 0.58
N VAL A 315 -3.55 30.48 1.20
CA VAL A 315 -4.19 31.50 2.02
C VAL A 315 -4.21 32.82 1.23
N PRO A 316 -5.34 33.22 0.66
CA PRO A 316 -5.43 34.44 -0.17
C PRO A 316 -5.00 35.73 0.56
N LEU A 317 -5.35 35.85 1.85
CA LEU A 317 -5.10 37.03 2.68
C LEU A 317 -4.14 36.65 3.83
N ALA A 318 -2.84 36.81 3.64
CA ALA A 318 -1.82 36.35 4.57
C ALA A 318 -1.65 37.24 5.83
N GLU A 319 -1.93 38.53 5.73
CA GLU A 319 -1.60 39.50 6.79
C GLU A 319 -2.81 39.99 7.61
N THR A 320 -3.90 39.23 7.62
CA THR A 320 -5.17 39.63 8.25
C THR A 320 -5.08 39.97 9.74
N ARG A 321 -4.08 39.47 10.44
CA ARG A 321 -3.86 39.77 11.86
C ARG A 321 -3.19 41.13 12.09
N SER A 322 -2.26 41.53 11.22
CA SER A 322 -1.44 42.73 11.34
C SER A 322 -1.89 43.88 10.44
N ASN A 323 -2.62 43.59 9.38
CA ASN A 323 -3.08 44.56 8.38
C ASN A 323 -4.59 44.74 8.48
N ASP A 324 -5.05 45.92 8.82
CA ASP A 324 -6.45 46.26 8.99
C ASP A 324 -7.25 46.18 7.70
N ALA A 325 -6.65 46.49 6.56
CA ALA A 325 -7.29 46.40 5.24
C ALA A 325 -7.54 44.93 4.85
N HIS A 326 -6.56 44.05 5.05
CA HIS A 326 -6.72 42.62 4.81
C HIS A 326 -7.74 42.00 5.76
N ARG A 327 -7.80 42.44 7.02
CA ARG A 327 -8.79 41.98 7.98
C ARG A 327 -10.20 42.42 7.59
N ALA A 328 -10.36 43.65 7.14
CA ALA A 328 -11.65 44.15 6.63
C ALA A 328 -12.09 43.38 5.37
N GLN A 329 -11.17 43.10 4.46
CA GLN A 329 -11.43 42.30 3.26
C GLN A 329 -11.79 40.85 3.61
N LEU A 330 -11.15 40.23 4.62
CA LEU A 330 -11.55 38.93 5.15
C LEU A 330 -12.97 38.96 5.72
N GLU A 331 -13.30 39.99 6.48
CA GLU A 331 -14.67 40.14 7.02
C GLU A 331 -15.71 40.30 5.91
N GLU A 332 -15.42 41.11 4.89
CA GLU A 332 -16.29 41.25 3.70
C GLU A 332 -16.48 39.91 3.00
N TRP A 333 -15.39 39.15 2.76
CA TRP A 333 -15.43 37.84 2.17
C TRP A 333 -16.28 36.86 2.99
N LEU A 334 -16.09 36.75 4.29
CA LEU A 334 -16.92 35.93 5.18
C LEU A 334 -18.38 36.37 5.14
N ARG A 335 -18.66 37.67 5.13
CA ARG A 335 -20.04 38.19 5.08
C ARG A 335 -20.74 37.95 3.73
N SER A 336 -20.00 37.81 2.63
CA SER A 336 -20.56 37.52 1.32
C SER A 336 -21.33 36.19 1.30
N TYR A 337 -20.96 35.23 2.16
CA TYR A 337 -21.71 33.97 2.34
C TYR A 337 -23.00 34.11 3.14
N ARG A 338 -23.30 35.30 3.69
CA ARG A 338 -24.50 35.59 4.48
C ARG A 338 -24.71 34.61 5.64
N PRO A 339 -23.76 34.48 6.58
CA PRO A 339 -23.80 33.47 7.65
C PRO A 339 -25.03 33.58 8.56
N GLY A 340 -25.65 34.77 8.68
CA GLY A 340 -26.92 34.96 9.41
C GLY A 340 -28.15 34.27 8.81
N GLU A 341 -28.09 33.90 7.49
CA GLU A 341 -29.13 33.09 6.84
C GLU A 341 -28.85 31.57 7.00
N LEU A 342 -27.63 31.20 7.38
CA LEU A 342 -27.18 29.81 7.39
C LEU A 342 -27.11 29.21 8.79
N PHE A 343 -26.89 30.05 9.80
CA PHE A 343 -26.76 29.65 11.20
C PHE A 343 -27.72 30.48 12.08
N ASP A 344 -28.46 29.82 12.95
CA ASP A 344 -29.40 30.46 13.86
C ASP A 344 -28.71 31.27 14.99
N ASP A 345 -29.47 31.86 15.89
CA ASP A 345 -28.97 32.70 16.96
C ASP A 345 -28.05 31.96 17.96
N VAL A 346 -28.05 30.66 17.99
CA VAL A 346 -27.20 29.84 18.82
C VAL A 346 -26.09 29.13 18.01
N GLY A 347 -25.96 29.43 16.72
CA GLY A 347 -24.93 28.88 15.83
C GLY A 347 -25.22 27.53 15.22
N ARG A 348 -26.48 27.06 15.28
CA ARG A 348 -26.92 25.81 14.67
C ARG A 348 -27.21 26.01 13.19
N PRO A 349 -26.88 25.03 12.32
CA PRO A 349 -27.38 25.04 10.96
C PRO A 349 -28.87 25.20 10.89
N VAL A 350 -29.36 26.13 10.08
CA VAL A 350 -30.80 26.40 9.93
C VAL A 350 -31.55 25.23 9.28
N PRO A 351 -32.90 25.14 9.40
CA PRO A 351 -33.65 24.00 8.85
C PRO A 351 -33.38 23.69 7.38
N VAL A 352 -33.20 24.69 6.53
CA VAL A 352 -32.91 24.52 5.11
C VAL A 352 -31.65 23.68 4.84
N LEU A 353 -30.60 23.83 5.66
CA LEU A 353 -29.41 23.01 5.54
C LEU A 353 -29.66 21.56 5.97
N ARG A 354 -30.50 21.34 6.96
CA ARG A 354 -30.88 19.99 7.40
C ARG A 354 -31.79 19.29 6.39
N GLU A 355 -32.50 20.07 5.57
CA GLU A 355 -33.37 19.51 4.54
C GLU A 355 -32.57 18.85 3.41
N ILE A 356 -31.46 19.40 2.98
CA ILE A 356 -30.62 18.84 1.94
C ILE A 356 -29.70 17.70 2.45
N ALA A 357 -29.36 17.68 3.74
CA ALA A 357 -28.50 16.65 4.32
C ALA A 357 -29.11 15.25 4.20
N PRO A 358 -28.40 14.23 3.71
CA PRO A 358 -28.83 12.83 3.81
C PRO A 358 -29.00 12.41 5.28
N ARG A 359 -29.62 11.26 5.52
CA ARG A 359 -29.91 10.79 6.89
C ARG A 359 -29.21 9.46 7.16
N GLY A 360 -28.79 9.26 8.43
CA GLY A 360 -28.13 8.04 8.88
C GLY A 360 -26.93 7.72 7.99
N HIS A 361 -26.72 6.47 7.70
CA HIS A 361 -25.58 5.98 6.89
C HIS A 361 -25.60 6.41 5.41
N ARG A 362 -26.64 7.13 4.96
CA ARG A 362 -26.63 7.78 3.65
C ARG A 362 -25.83 9.08 3.63
N ARG A 363 -25.51 9.67 4.79
CA ARG A 363 -24.52 10.75 4.86
C ARG A 363 -23.15 10.21 4.40
N MET A 364 -22.50 10.91 3.50
CA MET A 364 -21.18 10.45 3.01
C MET A 364 -20.14 10.39 4.15
N SER A 365 -20.26 11.28 5.14
CA SER A 365 -19.40 11.26 6.32
C SER A 365 -19.70 10.11 7.30
N ASP A 366 -20.90 9.54 7.29
CA ASP A 366 -21.33 8.43 8.16
C ASP A 366 -21.41 7.08 7.41
N ASN A 367 -21.02 7.07 6.14
CA ASN A 367 -21.12 5.88 5.32
C ASN A 367 -20.15 4.80 5.83
N PRO A 368 -20.64 3.57 6.10
CA PRO A 368 -19.80 2.52 6.65
C PRO A 368 -18.68 2.07 5.69
N HIS A 369 -18.81 2.28 4.38
CA HIS A 369 -17.75 2.01 3.41
C HIS A 369 -16.54 2.96 3.57
N ALA A 370 -16.75 4.17 4.08
CA ALA A 370 -15.69 5.17 4.23
C ALA A 370 -15.13 5.31 5.66
N ASN A 371 -15.66 4.56 6.62
CA ASN A 371 -15.32 4.74 8.04
C ASN A 371 -14.53 3.56 8.66
N GLY A 372 -13.65 2.97 7.88
CA GLY A 372 -12.77 1.90 8.33
C GLY A 372 -13.45 0.53 8.28
N GLY A 373 -13.04 -0.39 9.15
CA GLY A 373 -13.45 -1.80 9.12
C GLY A 373 -14.87 -2.12 9.58
N LEU A 374 -15.81 -1.18 9.55
CA LEU A 374 -17.22 -1.41 9.93
C LEU A 374 -17.87 -2.56 9.14
N LEU A 375 -17.54 -2.67 7.85
CA LEU A 375 -18.05 -3.72 6.97
C LEU A 375 -17.12 -4.92 6.88
N ARG A 376 -15.99 -4.93 7.62
CA ARG A 376 -15.02 -6.01 7.56
C ARG A 376 -15.61 -7.31 8.10
N ARG A 377 -15.59 -8.33 7.25
CA ARG A 377 -15.84 -9.72 7.65
C ARG A 377 -14.50 -10.44 7.70
N PRO A 378 -14.20 -11.21 8.77
CA PRO A 378 -13.02 -12.10 8.77
C PRO A 378 -13.04 -13.01 7.55
N LEU A 379 -11.86 -13.39 7.07
CA LEU A 379 -11.76 -14.44 6.06
C LEU A 379 -12.05 -15.81 6.69
N ASP A 380 -12.82 -16.59 5.96
CA ASP A 380 -12.91 -18.03 6.20
C ASP A 380 -11.65 -18.68 5.63
N LEU A 381 -10.66 -18.90 6.50
CA LEU A 381 -9.37 -19.44 6.11
C LEU A 381 -9.36 -20.98 6.27
N PRO A 382 -9.10 -21.72 5.18
CA PRO A 382 -8.96 -23.16 5.23
C PRO A 382 -7.84 -23.60 6.17
N ASP A 383 -7.91 -24.86 6.62
CA ASP A 383 -6.81 -25.45 7.39
C ASP A 383 -5.58 -25.63 6.49
N ILE A 384 -4.51 -24.91 6.79
CA ILE A 384 -3.25 -24.99 6.02
C ILE A 384 -2.67 -26.39 6.02
N ARG A 385 -2.97 -27.25 7.03
CA ARG A 385 -2.45 -28.60 7.13
C ARG A 385 -2.85 -29.49 5.96
N THR A 386 -3.92 -29.16 5.25
CA THR A 386 -4.32 -29.86 4.03
C THR A 386 -3.44 -29.51 2.82
N HIS A 387 -2.61 -28.47 2.95
CA HIS A 387 -1.71 -27.97 1.90
C HIS A 387 -0.23 -28.08 2.29
N THR A 388 0.10 -28.38 3.54
CA THR A 388 1.49 -28.54 3.96
C THR A 388 2.17 -29.69 3.23
N VAL A 389 3.46 -29.55 3.02
CA VAL A 389 4.29 -30.59 2.40
C VAL A 389 4.86 -31.52 3.48
N GLU A 390 5.02 -32.81 3.14
CA GLU A 390 5.63 -33.77 4.04
C GLU A 390 7.14 -33.59 4.07
N VAL A 391 7.71 -33.44 5.27
CA VAL A 391 9.15 -33.33 5.52
C VAL A 391 9.57 -34.50 6.40
N SER A 392 10.05 -35.57 5.79
CA SER A 392 10.47 -36.77 6.51
C SER A 392 11.76 -36.56 7.32
N SER A 393 12.61 -35.68 6.86
CA SER A 393 13.78 -35.13 7.55
C SER A 393 14.17 -33.79 6.91
N PRO A 394 14.87 -32.90 7.64
CA PRO A 394 15.29 -31.63 7.09
C PRO A 394 16.02 -31.74 5.76
N GLY A 395 15.57 -31.02 4.74
CA GLY A 395 16.14 -31.02 3.39
C GLY A 395 15.86 -32.25 2.53
N ALA A 396 14.97 -33.15 2.96
CA ALA A 396 14.63 -34.38 2.20
C ALA A 396 13.63 -34.12 1.06
N SER A 397 12.89 -33.02 1.11
CA SER A 397 11.94 -32.60 0.07
C SER A 397 12.29 -31.24 -0.51
N ILE A 398 11.82 -31.01 -1.74
CA ILE A 398 12.05 -29.77 -2.50
C ILE A 398 10.72 -29.38 -3.12
N HIS A 399 10.31 -28.12 -2.86
CA HIS A 399 9.09 -27.56 -3.45
C HIS A 399 9.28 -26.11 -3.91
N GLU A 400 8.38 -25.67 -4.80
CA GLU A 400 8.19 -24.27 -5.13
C GLU A 400 7.18 -23.69 -4.12
N ALA A 401 7.66 -22.99 -3.10
CA ALA A 401 6.84 -22.57 -1.96
C ALA A 401 5.61 -21.75 -2.39
N THR A 402 5.78 -20.80 -3.30
CA THR A 402 4.67 -19.98 -3.81
C THR A 402 3.65 -20.78 -4.62
N ARG A 403 4.08 -21.85 -5.32
CA ARG A 403 3.14 -22.74 -6.02
C ARG A 403 2.24 -23.49 -5.05
N VAL A 404 2.79 -23.93 -3.92
CA VAL A 404 2.00 -24.56 -2.86
C VAL A 404 1.05 -23.55 -2.23
N PHE A 405 1.52 -22.33 -1.96
CA PHE A 405 0.67 -21.26 -1.47
C PHE A 405 -0.44 -20.89 -2.48
N GLY A 406 -0.16 -20.90 -3.80
CA GLY A 406 -1.17 -20.73 -4.84
C GLY A 406 -2.31 -21.73 -4.75
N LYS A 407 -2.02 -23.02 -4.41
CA LYS A 407 -3.05 -24.02 -4.16
C LYS A 407 -3.89 -23.72 -2.92
N TYR A 408 -3.28 -23.20 -1.87
CA TYR A 408 -4.01 -22.74 -0.68
C TYR A 408 -4.93 -21.58 -1.01
N LEU A 409 -4.48 -20.62 -1.83
CA LEU A 409 -5.30 -19.50 -2.28
C LEU A 409 -6.52 -19.91 -3.10
N VAL A 410 -6.51 -21.08 -3.77
CA VAL A 410 -7.71 -21.63 -4.44
C VAL A 410 -8.84 -21.82 -3.43
N GLU A 411 -8.55 -22.43 -2.29
CA GLU A 411 -9.56 -22.65 -1.27
C GLU A 411 -9.97 -21.34 -0.57
N VAL A 412 -8.99 -20.43 -0.32
CA VAL A 412 -9.32 -19.09 0.22
C VAL A 412 -10.30 -18.36 -0.69
N LEU A 413 -10.10 -18.41 -2.02
CA LEU A 413 -11.01 -17.79 -2.98
C LEU A 413 -12.39 -18.44 -3.01
N ARG A 414 -12.48 -19.76 -2.86
CA ARG A 414 -13.77 -20.48 -2.81
C ARG A 414 -14.59 -20.11 -1.59
N GLU A 415 -13.94 -20.02 -0.43
CA GLU A 415 -14.61 -19.70 0.84
C GLU A 415 -14.93 -18.20 0.97
N ASN A 416 -14.26 -17.33 0.17
CA ASN A 416 -14.41 -15.88 0.25
C ASN A 416 -14.68 -15.25 -1.12
N PRO A 417 -15.77 -15.62 -1.82
CA PRO A 417 -15.99 -15.25 -3.23
C PRO A 417 -16.24 -13.76 -3.47
N ASP A 418 -16.65 -13.02 -2.44
CA ASP A 418 -16.99 -11.59 -2.48
C ASP A 418 -16.21 -10.75 -1.47
N ASN A 419 -15.13 -11.30 -0.88
CA ASN A 419 -14.42 -10.68 0.24
C ASN A 419 -12.90 -10.74 0.12
N PHE A 420 -12.37 -11.38 -0.95
CA PHE A 420 -10.93 -11.52 -1.17
C PHE A 420 -10.57 -11.39 -2.65
N ARG A 421 -9.53 -10.60 -2.96
CA ARG A 421 -8.94 -10.46 -4.29
C ARG A 421 -7.42 -10.53 -4.27
N ILE A 422 -6.85 -10.92 -5.40
CA ILE A 422 -5.41 -10.94 -5.66
C ILE A 422 -5.09 -9.79 -6.62
N PHE A 423 -4.10 -8.98 -6.28
CA PHE A 423 -3.62 -7.86 -7.07
C PHE A 423 -2.17 -8.07 -7.46
N GLY A 424 -1.79 -7.64 -8.66
CA GLY A 424 -0.42 -7.74 -9.12
C GLY A 424 -0.20 -7.11 -10.49
N PRO A 425 1.07 -6.75 -10.83
CA PRO A 425 1.40 -6.12 -12.11
C PRO A 425 1.70 -7.18 -13.20
N ASP A 426 0.68 -8.01 -13.56
CA ASP A 426 0.81 -9.12 -14.52
C ASP A 426 1.76 -10.24 -14.08
N GLU A 427 1.89 -10.46 -12.76
CA GLU A 427 2.90 -11.35 -12.21
C GLU A 427 2.34 -12.58 -11.49
N THR A 428 1.02 -12.73 -11.34
CA THR A 428 0.40 -13.84 -10.58
C THR A 428 0.84 -15.21 -11.11
N ALA A 429 0.80 -15.43 -12.42
CA ALA A 429 1.27 -16.67 -13.01
C ALA A 429 2.79 -16.84 -12.89
N SER A 430 3.55 -15.77 -13.14
CA SER A 430 5.01 -15.76 -13.00
C SER A 430 5.46 -16.05 -11.58
N ASN A 431 4.69 -15.62 -10.59
CA ASN A 431 4.94 -15.84 -9.16
C ASN A 431 4.45 -17.24 -8.69
N ARG A 432 4.08 -18.13 -9.63
CA ARG A 432 3.62 -19.50 -9.36
C ARG A 432 2.28 -19.56 -8.60
N LEU A 433 1.46 -18.52 -8.68
CA LEU A 433 0.12 -18.51 -8.11
C LEU A 433 -0.96 -18.97 -9.11
N ASP A 434 -0.56 -19.44 -10.28
CA ASP A 434 -1.41 -19.83 -11.42
C ASP A 434 -2.49 -20.87 -11.09
N ALA A 435 -2.34 -21.65 -10.02
CA ALA A 435 -3.37 -22.57 -9.53
C ALA A 435 -4.73 -21.88 -9.29
N VAL A 436 -4.75 -20.60 -8.94
CA VAL A 436 -5.98 -19.82 -8.67
C VAL A 436 -6.90 -19.75 -9.89
N TYR A 437 -6.34 -19.84 -11.10
CA TYR A 437 -7.11 -19.81 -12.35
C TYR A 437 -7.98 -21.07 -12.58
N ALA A 438 -7.88 -22.07 -11.70
CA ALA A 438 -8.82 -23.18 -11.68
C ALA A 438 -10.22 -22.78 -11.15
N VAL A 439 -10.34 -21.63 -10.46
CA VAL A 439 -11.57 -21.19 -9.81
C VAL A 439 -11.96 -19.75 -10.12
N THR A 440 -11.09 -18.99 -10.77
CA THR A 440 -11.36 -17.59 -11.11
C THR A 440 -10.58 -17.18 -12.35
N ASP A 441 -11.06 -16.10 -13.01
CA ASP A 441 -10.34 -15.41 -14.08
C ASP A 441 -9.69 -14.12 -13.59
N LYS A 442 -8.86 -13.52 -14.45
CA LYS A 442 -8.45 -12.13 -14.38
C LYS A 442 -9.60 -11.26 -14.91
N VAL A 443 -10.06 -10.30 -14.10
CA VAL A 443 -11.16 -9.42 -14.52
C VAL A 443 -10.68 -8.43 -15.59
N PHE A 444 -11.40 -8.39 -16.72
CA PHE A 444 -11.14 -7.44 -17.80
C PHE A 444 -12.41 -7.17 -18.62
N ALA A 445 -12.88 -5.93 -18.59
CA ALA A 445 -14.07 -5.49 -19.32
C ALA A 445 -13.77 -5.01 -20.75
N GLY A 446 -12.52 -5.08 -21.22
CA GLY A 446 -12.14 -4.74 -22.60
C GLY A 446 -12.55 -5.83 -23.60
N GLU A 447 -12.09 -5.72 -24.85
CA GLU A 447 -12.30 -6.74 -25.87
C GLU A 447 -11.56 -8.04 -25.49
N LEU A 448 -12.27 -9.14 -25.42
CA LEU A 448 -11.70 -10.48 -25.22
C LEU A 448 -11.53 -11.17 -26.56
N ARG A 449 -10.38 -11.83 -26.76
CA ARG A 449 -10.04 -12.52 -28.02
C ARG A 449 -9.78 -14.00 -27.77
N PRO A 450 -10.05 -14.86 -28.76
CA PRO A 450 -9.66 -16.27 -28.69
C PRO A 450 -8.14 -16.38 -28.41
N GLY A 451 -7.77 -17.09 -27.36
CA GLY A 451 -6.37 -17.28 -26.95
C GLY A 451 -5.89 -16.36 -25.85
N ASP A 452 -6.71 -15.41 -25.39
CA ASP A 452 -6.39 -14.63 -24.20
C ASP A 452 -6.33 -15.54 -22.97
N PRO A 453 -5.21 -15.56 -22.21
CA PRO A 453 -5.05 -16.49 -21.12
C PRO A 453 -5.80 -16.01 -19.87
N GLN A 454 -6.79 -16.77 -19.43
CA GLN A 454 -7.48 -16.58 -18.15
C GLN A 454 -8.10 -15.17 -17.96
N LEU A 455 -8.55 -14.53 -19.05
CA LEU A 455 -9.30 -13.28 -19.01
C LEU A 455 -10.79 -13.53 -19.00
N GLY A 456 -11.51 -12.87 -18.08
CA GLY A 456 -12.96 -12.94 -17.96
C GLY A 456 -13.59 -11.58 -17.68
N ARG A 457 -14.92 -11.47 -17.86
CA ARG A 457 -15.68 -10.27 -17.50
C ARG A 457 -15.81 -10.11 -15.99
N SER A 458 -15.69 -11.20 -15.27
CA SER A 458 -15.69 -11.28 -13.81
C SER A 458 -14.49 -12.09 -13.35
N GLY A 459 -13.96 -11.80 -12.16
CA GLY A 459 -12.82 -12.53 -11.62
C GLY A 459 -12.34 -11.96 -10.29
N ARG A 460 -11.47 -12.74 -9.64
CA ARG A 460 -10.88 -12.37 -8.33
C ARG A 460 -9.42 -11.96 -8.44
N VAL A 461 -8.82 -12.07 -9.62
CA VAL A 461 -7.47 -11.59 -9.91
C VAL A 461 -7.58 -10.29 -10.70
N VAL A 462 -6.90 -9.23 -10.23
CA VAL A 462 -6.90 -7.92 -10.86
C VAL A 462 -5.47 -7.53 -11.18
N GLU A 463 -5.14 -7.56 -12.45
CA GLU A 463 -3.77 -7.33 -12.93
C GLU A 463 -3.70 -6.17 -13.92
N MET A 464 -2.77 -5.28 -13.68
CA MET A 464 -2.37 -4.22 -14.61
C MET A 464 -0.88 -3.97 -14.42
N LEU A 465 -0.12 -3.83 -15.52
CA LEU A 465 1.31 -3.53 -15.45
C LEU A 465 1.53 -2.07 -14.96
N SER A 466 1.12 -1.84 -13.75
CA SER A 466 1.23 -0.59 -12.98
C SER A 466 1.08 -0.89 -11.50
N GLU A 467 2.18 -0.98 -10.80
CA GLU A 467 2.23 -1.23 -9.35
C GLU A 467 1.44 -0.18 -8.58
N HIS A 468 1.53 1.10 -8.98
CA HIS A 468 0.76 2.19 -8.38
C HIS A 468 -0.75 1.94 -8.44
N THR A 469 -1.26 1.50 -9.60
CA THR A 469 -2.69 1.24 -9.77
C THR A 469 -3.12 0.03 -8.95
N CYS A 470 -2.35 -1.06 -8.98
CA CYS A 470 -2.63 -2.26 -8.18
C CYS A 470 -2.60 -1.98 -6.68
N GLN A 471 -1.62 -1.20 -6.21
CA GLN A 471 -1.52 -0.76 -4.82
C GLN A 471 -2.76 0.05 -4.40
N GLY A 472 -3.12 1.06 -5.20
CA GLY A 472 -4.27 1.91 -4.89
C GLY A 472 -5.59 1.13 -4.90
N TRP A 473 -5.76 0.16 -5.81
CA TRP A 473 -6.90 -0.75 -5.79
C TRP A 473 -6.98 -1.55 -4.50
N LEU A 474 -5.87 -2.17 -4.09
CA LEU A 474 -5.83 -2.93 -2.85
C LEU A 474 -6.12 -2.03 -1.65
N GLU A 475 -5.51 -0.85 -1.55
CA GLU A 475 -5.77 0.08 -0.44
C GLU A 475 -7.24 0.47 -0.35
N GLY A 476 -7.86 0.91 -1.46
CA GLY A 476 -9.29 1.24 -1.50
C GLY A 476 -10.18 0.05 -1.12
N TYR A 477 -9.83 -1.14 -1.56
CA TYR A 477 -10.52 -2.38 -1.25
C TYR A 477 -10.46 -2.75 0.24
N LEU A 478 -9.27 -2.64 0.86
CA LEU A 478 -9.07 -2.86 2.30
C LEU A 478 -9.84 -1.84 3.15
N LEU A 479 -9.81 -0.57 2.75
CA LEU A 479 -10.45 0.52 3.48
C LEU A 479 -11.98 0.43 3.47
N THR A 480 -12.58 -0.32 2.54
CA THR A 480 -14.01 -0.64 2.53
C THR A 480 -14.35 -1.96 3.23
N GLY A 481 -13.40 -2.56 3.95
CA GLY A 481 -13.62 -3.74 4.78
C GLY A 481 -13.39 -5.09 4.09
N ARG A 482 -12.75 -5.09 2.92
CA ARG A 482 -12.39 -6.29 2.16
C ARG A 482 -10.98 -6.77 2.49
N HIS A 483 -10.54 -7.89 1.90
CA HIS A 483 -9.22 -8.48 2.09
C HIS A 483 -8.52 -8.73 0.76
N GLY A 484 -7.18 -8.71 0.77
CA GLY A 484 -6.44 -9.02 -0.44
C GLY A 484 -4.96 -9.27 -0.19
N VAL A 485 -4.28 -9.64 -1.26
CA VAL A 485 -2.84 -9.80 -1.32
C VAL A 485 -2.30 -9.13 -2.59
N PHE A 486 -1.18 -8.44 -2.45
CA PHE A 486 -0.42 -7.87 -3.54
C PHE A 486 0.81 -8.73 -3.79
N ASN A 487 0.88 -9.39 -4.95
CA ASN A 487 2.05 -10.16 -5.35
C ASN A 487 2.88 -9.36 -6.36
N CYS A 488 4.19 -9.24 -6.10
CA CYS A 488 5.09 -8.44 -6.92
C CYS A 488 6.52 -9.00 -6.87
N TYR A 489 7.32 -8.71 -7.89
CA TYR A 489 8.76 -8.92 -7.83
C TYR A 489 9.39 -7.99 -6.80
N GLU A 490 10.35 -8.51 -6.04
CA GLU A 490 10.98 -7.79 -4.94
C GLU A 490 11.61 -6.46 -5.39
N ALA A 491 12.31 -6.45 -6.52
CA ALA A 491 12.98 -5.25 -7.01
C ALA A 491 12.02 -4.15 -7.46
N PHE A 492 10.79 -4.48 -7.89
CA PHE A 492 9.85 -3.50 -8.44
C PHE A 492 8.87 -2.94 -7.42
N ILE A 493 8.77 -3.56 -6.25
CA ILE A 493 7.89 -3.03 -5.19
C ILE A 493 8.28 -1.62 -4.73
N HIS A 494 9.51 -1.19 -4.97
CA HIS A 494 9.97 0.17 -4.71
C HIS A 494 9.12 1.24 -5.41
N ILE A 495 8.48 0.90 -6.54
CA ILE A 495 7.58 1.79 -7.26
C ILE A 495 6.47 2.33 -6.35
N VAL A 496 6.03 1.57 -5.34
CA VAL A 496 4.94 1.95 -4.42
C VAL A 496 5.41 2.42 -3.04
N ASP A 497 6.70 2.68 -2.86
CA ASP A 497 7.26 3.11 -1.58
C ASP A 497 6.52 4.30 -0.94
N SER A 498 6.18 5.31 -1.73
CA SER A 498 5.49 6.49 -1.20
C SER A 498 4.03 6.20 -0.87
N MET A 499 3.33 5.38 -1.66
CA MET A 499 1.97 4.94 -1.36
C MET A 499 1.93 4.09 -0.08
N LEU A 500 2.84 3.11 0.04
CA LEU A 500 3.05 2.36 1.28
C LEU A 500 3.22 3.29 2.48
N ASN A 501 4.06 4.32 2.33
CA ASN A 501 4.34 5.28 3.40
C ASN A 501 3.07 6.03 3.85
N GLN A 502 2.22 6.45 2.91
CA GLN A 502 0.93 7.09 3.22
C GLN A 502 -0.01 6.10 3.92
N HIS A 503 -0.15 4.89 3.40
CA HIS A 503 -1.02 3.86 3.99
C HIS A 503 -0.57 3.49 5.41
N ALA A 504 0.73 3.29 5.64
CA ALA A 504 1.27 2.99 6.97
C ALA A 504 1.01 4.13 7.98
N LYS A 505 1.10 5.40 7.55
CA LYS A 505 0.76 6.56 8.38
C LYS A 505 -0.74 6.64 8.64
N TRP A 506 -1.57 6.35 7.64
CA TRP A 506 -3.02 6.26 7.80
C TRP A 506 -3.38 5.21 8.85
N LEU A 507 -2.85 3.98 8.74
CA LEU A 507 -3.06 2.92 9.72
C LEU A 507 -2.58 3.30 11.12
N LYS A 508 -1.40 3.96 11.23
CA LYS A 508 -0.89 4.47 12.51
C LYS A 508 -1.89 5.41 13.17
N THR A 509 -2.41 6.37 12.40
CA THR A 509 -3.35 7.36 12.92
C THR A 509 -4.70 6.73 13.29
N THR A 510 -5.22 5.82 12.44
CA THR A 510 -6.50 5.13 12.73
C THR A 510 -6.45 4.28 14.00
N ARG A 511 -5.28 3.77 14.40
CA ARG A 511 -5.13 3.04 15.68
C ARG A 511 -5.36 3.91 16.92
N GLU A 512 -5.21 5.22 16.79
CA GLU A 512 -5.40 6.20 17.86
C GLU A 512 -6.84 6.75 17.88
N ILE A 513 -7.71 6.34 16.94
CA ILE A 513 -9.08 6.83 16.77
C ILE A 513 -10.07 5.75 17.21
N GLU A 514 -10.71 5.94 18.36
CA GLU A 514 -11.58 4.94 19.00
C GLU A 514 -12.80 4.54 18.14
N TRP A 515 -13.37 5.46 17.38
CA TRP A 515 -14.54 5.20 16.56
C TRP A 515 -14.25 4.54 15.21
N ARG A 516 -12.98 4.42 14.80
CA ARG A 516 -12.60 3.70 13.58
C ARG A 516 -12.20 2.25 13.91
N PRO A 517 -13.01 1.24 13.55
CA PRO A 517 -12.62 -0.15 13.73
C PRO A 517 -11.48 -0.55 12.77
N PRO A 518 -10.74 -1.60 13.11
CA PRO A 518 -9.61 -2.05 12.31
C PRO A 518 -10.01 -2.57 10.92
N VAL A 519 -9.24 -2.17 9.90
CA VAL A 519 -9.31 -2.71 8.54
C VAL A 519 -8.44 -3.96 8.41
N ALA A 520 -8.60 -4.73 7.34
CA ALA A 520 -7.70 -5.84 7.02
C ALA A 520 -6.27 -5.33 6.76
N SER A 521 -5.28 -6.17 7.00
CA SER A 521 -3.88 -5.83 6.75
C SER A 521 -3.57 -5.75 5.26
N LEU A 522 -2.68 -4.85 4.90
CA LEU A 522 -2.04 -4.80 3.59
C LEU A 522 -0.96 -5.89 3.54
N ASN A 523 -1.14 -6.87 2.66
CA ASN A 523 -0.24 -8.02 2.57
C ASN A 523 0.51 -8.01 1.24
N TYR A 524 1.84 -7.88 1.30
CA TYR A 524 2.72 -8.08 0.18
C TYR A 524 3.31 -9.49 0.20
N LEU A 525 3.26 -10.15 -0.94
CA LEU A 525 4.03 -11.35 -1.24
C LEU A 525 5.07 -10.99 -2.31
N LEU A 526 6.31 -10.79 -1.88
CA LEU A 526 7.42 -10.44 -2.75
C LEU A 526 8.15 -11.71 -3.19
N THR A 527 8.25 -11.87 -4.48
CA THR A 527 8.88 -13.04 -5.08
C THR A 527 9.93 -12.60 -6.09
N SER A 528 10.49 -13.54 -6.84
CA SER A 528 11.56 -13.21 -7.79
C SER A 528 12.65 -12.37 -7.12
N HIS A 529 12.98 -12.76 -5.89
CA HIS A 529 13.86 -12.00 -5.01
C HIS A 529 15.32 -12.03 -5.50
N VAL A 530 16.11 -11.14 -4.96
CA VAL A 530 17.49 -10.83 -5.41
C VAL A 530 18.34 -12.06 -5.72
N TRP A 531 18.31 -13.12 -4.89
CA TRP A 531 19.16 -14.32 -5.03
C TRP A 531 18.74 -15.28 -6.14
N ARG A 532 17.59 -15.06 -6.76
CA ARG A 532 16.99 -15.90 -7.83
C ARG A 532 16.70 -15.09 -9.11
N GLN A 533 17.32 -13.93 -9.23
CA GLN A 533 17.31 -13.08 -10.43
C GLN A 533 18.67 -13.03 -11.13
N ASP A 534 19.44 -14.09 -11.00
CA ASP A 534 20.75 -14.31 -11.62
C ASP A 534 20.74 -14.17 -13.15
N HIS A 535 19.59 -14.46 -13.79
CA HIS A 535 19.44 -14.43 -15.26
C HIS A 535 18.99 -13.07 -15.82
N ASN A 536 18.36 -12.21 -15.03
CA ASN A 536 17.83 -10.92 -15.48
C ASN A 536 18.79 -9.75 -15.31
N GLY A 537 19.89 -9.93 -14.56
CA GLY A 537 20.89 -8.89 -14.27
C GLY A 537 20.41 -7.88 -13.23
N PHE A 538 21.20 -6.85 -13.01
CA PHE A 538 21.11 -5.92 -11.89
C PHE A 538 19.76 -5.20 -11.74
N SER A 539 19.03 -4.97 -12.83
CA SER A 539 17.76 -4.25 -12.78
C SER A 539 16.64 -4.99 -12.02
N HIS A 540 16.81 -6.30 -11.80
CA HIS A 540 15.88 -7.16 -11.06
C HIS A 540 16.42 -7.56 -9.68
N GLN A 541 17.53 -6.96 -9.24
CA GLN A 541 18.28 -7.39 -8.07
C GLN A 541 18.34 -6.26 -7.04
N ASP A 542 17.26 -6.07 -6.28
CA ASP A 542 17.18 -5.05 -5.23
C ASP A 542 16.25 -5.51 -4.08
N PRO A 543 16.83 -5.83 -2.90
CA PRO A 543 16.05 -6.21 -1.70
C PRO A 543 15.76 -5.01 -0.78
N GLY A 544 16.02 -3.78 -1.20
CA GLY A 544 16.04 -2.60 -0.33
C GLY A 544 14.68 -2.10 0.16
N PHE A 545 13.56 -2.58 -0.39
CA PHE A 545 12.23 -2.21 0.09
C PHE A 545 12.03 -2.48 1.59
N ILE A 546 12.59 -3.58 2.09
CA ILE A 546 12.54 -3.95 3.51
C ILE A 546 13.17 -2.86 4.39
N ASP A 547 14.31 -2.28 3.96
CA ASP A 547 15.00 -1.20 4.69
C ASP A 547 14.13 0.04 4.84
N HIS A 548 13.28 0.33 3.85
CA HIS A 548 12.29 1.40 3.94
C HIS A 548 11.14 1.05 4.89
N VAL A 549 10.58 -0.15 4.76
CA VAL A 549 9.43 -0.62 5.56
C VAL A 549 9.72 -0.58 7.06
N VAL A 550 10.88 -1.07 7.51
CA VAL A 550 11.24 -1.11 8.94
C VAL A 550 11.39 0.27 9.59
N ASN A 551 11.41 1.34 8.80
CA ASN A 551 11.41 2.73 9.30
C ASN A 551 10.02 3.24 9.70
N LYS A 552 8.97 2.51 9.39
CA LYS A 552 7.60 2.90 9.72
C LYS A 552 7.29 2.60 11.19
N LYS A 553 6.13 3.05 11.64
CA LYS A 553 5.72 2.85 13.04
C LYS A 553 5.71 1.35 13.40
N ALA A 554 6.37 1.00 14.48
CA ALA A 554 6.59 -0.39 14.89
C ALA A 554 5.29 -1.19 15.07
N GLU A 555 4.22 -0.54 15.53
CA GLU A 555 2.92 -1.17 15.72
C GLU A 555 2.19 -1.49 14.41
N VAL A 556 2.69 -1.01 13.27
CA VAL A 556 2.01 -1.15 11.97
C VAL A 556 2.73 -2.11 11.04
N VAL A 557 4.07 -2.17 11.05
CA VAL A 557 4.82 -2.94 10.06
C VAL A 557 5.31 -4.29 10.58
N ARG A 558 5.35 -5.28 9.68
CA ARG A 558 5.90 -6.62 9.89
C ARG A 558 6.68 -7.07 8.65
N VAL A 559 7.79 -7.74 8.84
CA VAL A 559 8.61 -8.31 7.77
C VAL A 559 8.93 -9.76 8.09
N TYR A 560 8.58 -10.64 7.16
CA TYR A 560 8.75 -12.08 7.31
C TYR A 560 9.60 -12.65 6.17
N LEU A 561 10.53 -13.50 6.52
CA LEU A 561 11.46 -14.17 5.62
C LEU A 561 11.38 -15.70 5.82
N PRO A 562 10.26 -16.35 5.43
CA PRO A 562 10.09 -17.79 5.60
C PRO A 562 11.14 -18.58 4.82
N PRO A 563 11.85 -19.54 5.45
CA PRO A 563 12.92 -20.29 4.82
C PRO A 563 12.47 -21.46 3.96
N ASP A 564 11.19 -21.87 4.06
CA ASP A 564 10.64 -23.04 3.35
C ASP A 564 9.13 -22.95 3.11
N THR A 565 8.56 -23.95 2.47
CA THR A 565 7.15 -24.03 2.09
C THR A 565 6.20 -23.98 3.28
N ASN A 566 6.44 -24.78 4.31
CA ASN A 566 5.54 -24.88 5.46
C ASN A 566 5.55 -23.59 6.29
N THR A 567 6.70 -22.95 6.43
CA THR A 567 6.80 -21.64 7.08
C THR A 567 6.15 -20.54 6.28
N LEU A 568 6.21 -20.57 4.94
CA LEU A 568 5.46 -19.63 4.09
C LEU A 568 3.95 -19.76 4.32
N LEU A 569 3.42 -20.99 4.29
CA LEU A 569 1.99 -21.23 4.51
C LEU A 569 1.53 -20.71 5.88
N SER A 570 2.26 -21.06 6.95
CA SER A 570 1.96 -20.59 8.31
C SER A 570 2.01 -19.07 8.43
N THR A 571 3.04 -18.43 7.87
CA THR A 571 3.19 -16.98 7.85
C THR A 571 2.06 -16.29 7.08
N MET A 572 1.76 -16.75 5.87
CA MET A 572 0.72 -16.12 5.04
C MET A 572 -0.67 -16.29 5.64
N ARG A 573 -1.00 -17.45 6.24
CA ARG A 573 -2.26 -17.62 6.99
C ARG A 573 -2.38 -16.58 8.10
N HIS A 574 -1.29 -16.36 8.86
CA HIS A 574 -1.25 -15.33 9.91
C HIS A 574 -1.47 -13.94 9.33
N CYS A 575 -0.78 -13.58 8.24
CA CYS A 575 -0.90 -12.29 7.58
C CYS A 575 -2.33 -12.02 7.08
N LEU A 576 -2.95 -13.01 6.42
CA LEU A 576 -4.32 -12.91 5.90
C LEU A 576 -5.38 -12.74 7.01
N ALA A 577 -5.15 -13.32 8.19
CA ALA A 577 -6.03 -13.18 9.35
C ALA A 577 -5.83 -11.84 10.09
N SER A 578 -4.70 -11.17 9.90
CA SER A 578 -4.30 -9.99 10.67
C SER A 578 -5.04 -8.72 10.24
N THR A 579 -5.06 -7.73 11.14
CA THR A 579 -5.68 -6.41 10.91
C THR A 579 -4.75 -5.30 11.32
N HIS A 580 -4.86 -4.14 10.64
CA HIS A 580 -4.09 -2.93 10.93
C HIS A 580 -2.57 -3.08 10.79
N TYR A 581 -2.13 -3.99 9.91
CA TYR A 581 -0.69 -4.15 9.62
C TYR A 581 -0.40 -3.93 8.14
N VAL A 582 0.84 -3.61 7.88
CA VAL A 582 1.50 -3.82 6.59
C VAL A 582 2.42 -5.00 6.79
N ASN A 583 2.11 -6.12 6.16
CA ASN A 583 2.91 -7.33 6.19
C ASN A 583 3.71 -7.44 4.90
N VAL A 584 5.02 -7.59 5.01
CA VAL A 584 5.91 -7.87 3.88
C VAL A 584 6.45 -9.28 4.06
N VAL A 585 6.16 -10.14 3.10
CA VAL A 585 6.62 -11.53 3.09
C VAL A 585 7.46 -11.74 1.83
N VAL A 586 8.72 -12.11 2.00
CA VAL A 586 9.63 -12.43 0.89
C VAL A 586 9.82 -13.93 0.80
N SER A 587 9.56 -14.53 -0.36
CA SER A 587 9.68 -15.97 -0.56
C SER A 587 10.08 -16.33 -1.99
N GLY A 588 10.88 -17.37 -2.14
CA GLY A 588 11.29 -17.90 -3.45
C GLY A 588 10.14 -18.57 -4.21
N LYS A 589 10.17 -18.44 -5.54
CA LYS A 589 9.26 -19.13 -6.47
C LYS A 589 9.90 -20.32 -7.18
N GLN A 590 11.20 -20.47 -7.06
CA GLN A 590 11.94 -21.62 -7.59
C GLN A 590 11.95 -22.77 -6.59
N PRO A 591 12.25 -24.00 -7.04
CA PRO A 591 12.43 -25.14 -6.16
C PRO A 591 13.48 -24.87 -5.06
N SER A 592 13.10 -25.13 -3.81
CA SER A 592 13.96 -24.97 -2.64
C SER A 592 13.70 -26.08 -1.64
N PHE A 593 14.67 -26.34 -0.75
CA PHE A 593 14.55 -27.34 0.29
C PHE A 593 13.48 -26.98 1.32
N ASP A 594 12.79 -28.00 1.83
CA ASP A 594 11.92 -27.89 3.01
C ASP A 594 12.66 -28.42 4.25
N TRP A 595 12.55 -27.68 5.34
CA TRP A 595 13.33 -27.91 6.56
C TRP A 595 12.48 -28.39 7.73
N LEU A 596 11.27 -27.89 7.85
CA LEU A 596 10.40 -28.06 9.02
C LEU A 596 9.11 -28.79 8.64
N THR A 597 8.70 -29.72 9.50
CA THR A 597 7.35 -30.29 9.44
C THR A 597 6.29 -29.21 9.67
N ALA A 598 5.04 -29.47 9.38
CA ALA A 598 3.93 -28.53 9.59
C ALA A 598 3.87 -28.00 11.05
N ASP A 599 4.02 -28.91 12.03
CA ASP A 599 3.95 -28.53 13.46
C ASP A 599 5.17 -27.71 13.89
N GLU A 600 6.36 -28.06 13.42
CA GLU A 600 7.59 -27.31 13.69
C GLU A 600 7.53 -25.93 13.04
N ALA A 601 7.01 -25.81 11.81
CA ALA A 601 6.83 -24.56 11.10
C ALA A 601 5.86 -23.62 11.81
N ASP A 602 4.70 -24.14 12.25
CA ASP A 602 3.73 -23.35 13.04
C ASP A 602 4.36 -22.81 14.32
N LEU A 603 5.09 -23.67 15.05
CA LEU A 603 5.77 -23.27 16.28
C LEU A 603 6.87 -22.25 16.02
N HIS A 604 7.66 -22.45 14.96
CA HIS A 604 8.75 -21.55 14.57
C HIS A 604 8.22 -20.19 14.15
N CYS A 605 7.18 -20.14 13.32
CA CYS A 605 6.52 -18.89 12.90
C CYS A 605 5.88 -18.16 14.09
N ALA A 606 5.25 -18.88 15.03
CA ALA A 606 4.68 -18.26 16.23
C ALA A 606 5.76 -17.63 17.13
N ARG A 607 6.95 -18.22 17.19
CA ARG A 607 8.13 -17.66 17.89
C ARG A 607 8.80 -16.56 17.08
N GLY A 608 8.77 -16.65 15.74
CA GLY A 608 9.39 -15.76 14.78
C GLY A 608 10.91 -15.87 14.69
N VAL A 609 11.56 -16.52 15.65
CA VAL A 609 12.99 -16.85 15.69
C VAL A 609 13.18 -18.09 16.55
N GLY A 610 14.13 -18.96 16.20
CA GLY A 610 14.41 -20.13 16.99
C GLY A 610 15.72 -20.82 16.68
N ILE A 611 16.21 -21.58 17.66
CA ILE A 611 17.34 -22.49 17.51
C ILE A 611 16.82 -23.74 16.80
N TRP A 612 17.49 -24.15 15.75
CA TRP A 612 17.24 -25.43 15.08
C TRP A 612 18.17 -26.49 15.67
N GLU A 613 17.63 -27.27 16.60
CA GLU A 613 18.38 -28.28 17.38
C GLU A 613 19.04 -29.31 16.45
N TRP A 614 18.35 -29.76 15.39
CA TRP A 614 18.87 -30.72 14.43
C TRP A 614 20.09 -30.20 13.62
N ALA A 615 20.21 -28.88 13.46
CA ALA A 615 21.33 -28.22 12.81
C ALA A 615 22.43 -27.78 13.80
N SER A 616 22.15 -27.80 15.10
CA SER A 616 23.06 -27.44 16.19
C SER A 616 23.80 -28.66 16.73
N ASN A 617 24.94 -28.43 17.40
CA ASN A 617 25.69 -29.45 18.15
C ASN A 617 26.27 -28.87 19.44
N ASP A 618 25.68 -27.81 19.97
CA ASP A 618 26.03 -27.23 21.25
C ASP A 618 25.10 -27.76 22.35
N ASP A 619 25.64 -28.00 23.56
CA ASP A 619 24.89 -28.39 24.74
C ASP A 619 24.48 -27.17 25.59
N GLY A 620 24.08 -26.06 24.93
CA GLY A 620 23.70 -24.78 25.56
C GLY A 620 24.82 -23.73 25.69
N ASP A 621 26.08 -24.09 25.38
CA ASP A 621 27.22 -23.15 25.37
C ASP A 621 27.99 -23.25 24.04
N PRO A 622 27.56 -22.56 22.96
CA PRO A 622 28.19 -22.60 21.65
C PRO A 622 29.55 -21.86 21.64
N ASP A 623 30.43 -22.26 20.76
CA ASP A 623 31.62 -21.50 20.42
C ASP A 623 31.33 -20.41 19.37
N VAL A 624 30.30 -20.65 18.54
CA VAL A 624 29.81 -19.71 17.51
C VAL A 624 28.32 -19.94 17.26
N VAL A 625 27.63 -18.86 16.90
CA VAL A 625 26.25 -18.89 16.40
C VAL A 625 26.26 -18.66 14.91
N LEU A 626 25.69 -19.59 14.13
CA LEU A 626 25.33 -19.36 12.73
C LEU A 626 23.87 -18.97 12.66
N ALA A 627 23.57 -17.80 12.15
CA ALA A 627 22.22 -17.30 12.03
C ALA A 627 21.84 -17.06 10.58
N SER A 628 20.54 -17.21 10.24
CA SER A 628 20.05 -16.99 8.90
C SER A 628 18.66 -16.32 8.89
N ALA A 629 18.37 -15.54 7.84
CA ALA A 629 17.06 -15.01 7.54
C ALA A 629 16.87 -14.95 6.01
N GLY A 630 15.83 -15.65 5.51
CA GLY A 630 15.56 -15.87 4.08
C GLY A 630 15.93 -17.29 3.62
N ASP A 631 15.35 -17.72 2.51
CA ASP A 631 15.48 -19.08 1.98
C ASP A 631 16.93 -19.41 1.54
N VAL A 632 17.51 -18.62 0.64
CA VAL A 632 18.87 -18.83 0.13
C VAL A 632 19.94 -18.63 1.22
N PRO A 633 19.89 -17.57 2.06
CA PRO A 633 20.80 -17.45 3.20
C PRO A 633 20.76 -18.64 4.15
N THR A 634 19.59 -19.25 4.33
CA THR A 634 19.42 -20.45 5.18
C THR A 634 20.12 -21.66 4.58
N ILE A 635 20.02 -21.86 3.25
CA ILE A 635 20.73 -22.94 2.56
C ILE A 635 22.25 -22.80 2.76
N GLU A 636 22.77 -21.59 2.55
CA GLU A 636 24.21 -21.35 2.64
C GLU A 636 24.74 -21.47 4.08
N ALA A 637 23.97 -20.99 5.06
CA ALA A 637 24.34 -21.13 6.47
C ALA A 637 24.33 -22.59 6.94
N LEU A 638 23.35 -23.39 6.48
CA LEU A 638 23.30 -24.83 6.76
C LEU A 638 24.46 -25.56 6.10
N ALA A 639 24.77 -25.24 4.85
CA ALA A 639 25.92 -25.82 4.15
C ALA A 639 27.24 -25.47 4.84
N ALA A 640 27.40 -24.25 5.33
CA ALA A 640 28.54 -23.84 6.14
C ALA A 640 28.63 -24.65 7.46
N ALA A 641 27.49 -24.83 8.14
CA ALA A 641 27.42 -25.67 9.35
C ALA A 641 27.86 -27.13 9.07
N SER A 642 27.39 -27.69 7.94
CA SER A 642 27.79 -29.05 7.50
C SER A 642 29.30 -29.19 7.30
N ILE A 643 29.94 -28.24 6.56
CA ILE A 643 31.39 -28.22 6.33
C ILE A 643 32.15 -28.11 7.66
N LEU A 644 31.71 -27.20 8.54
CA LEU A 644 32.35 -27.00 9.84
C LEU A 644 32.27 -28.27 10.73
N ARG A 645 31.12 -28.94 10.76
CA ARG A 645 30.90 -30.16 11.53
C ARG A 645 31.76 -31.33 11.00
N GLU A 646 31.92 -31.44 9.70
CA GLU A 646 32.78 -32.44 9.06
C GLU A 646 34.25 -32.24 9.41
N HIS A 647 34.75 -31.00 9.24
CA HIS A 647 36.17 -30.71 9.36
C HIS A 647 36.63 -30.33 10.78
N LEU A 648 35.70 -29.82 11.60
CA LEU A 648 35.94 -29.34 12.97
C LEU A 648 34.93 -29.91 13.97
N PRO A 649 34.87 -31.25 14.15
CA PRO A 649 33.80 -31.89 14.92
C PRO A 649 33.74 -31.49 16.41
N ALA A 650 34.80 -30.88 16.93
CA ALA A 650 34.86 -30.37 18.30
C ALA A 650 34.34 -28.93 18.43
N LEU A 651 34.02 -28.25 17.32
CA LEU A 651 33.41 -26.92 17.35
C LEU A 651 31.93 -27.00 17.68
N ARG A 652 31.52 -26.29 18.71
CA ARG A 652 30.13 -26.23 19.12
C ARG A 652 29.42 -25.10 18.38
N ILE A 653 28.49 -25.48 17.52
CA ILE A 653 27.74 -24.56 16.65
C ILE A 653 26.29 -24.54 17.09
N ARG A 654 25.73 -23.35 17.31
CA ARG A 654 24.31 -23.10 17.42
C ARG A 654 23.81 -22.57 16.10
N PHE A 655 22.77 -23.19 15.55
CA PHE A 655 22.09 -22.71 14.36
C PHE A 655 20.80 -22.00 14.72
N VAL A 656 20.61 -20.78 14.23
CA VAL A 656 19.43 -19.94 14.49
C VAL A 656 18.80 -19.51 13.18
N ASN A 657 17.48 -19.68 13.03
CA ASN A 657 16.75 -19.14 11.91
C ASN A 657 15.76 -18.06 12.39
N VAL A 658 15.65 -16.98 11.58
CA VAL A 658 14.79 -15.82 11.84
C VAL A 658 13.75 -15.71 10.72
N VAL A 659 12.49 -15.93 11.06
CA VAL A 659 11.34 -15.73 10.15
C VAL A 659 10.77 -14.32 10.29
N ASP A 660 10.50 -13.86 11.51
CA ASP A 660 10.03 -12.51 11.81
C ASP A 660 11.22 -11.62 12.14
N LEU A 661 11.58 -10.77 11.18
CA LEU A 661 12.75 -9.91 11.29
C LEU A 661 12.63 -8.92 12.47
N MET A 662 11.41 -8.57 12.87
CA MET A 662 11.15 -7.63 13.96
C MET A 662 11.50 -8.21 15.34
N ARG A 663 11.65 -9.52 15.45
CA ARG A 663 12.13 -10.18 16.68
C ARG A 663 13.53 -9.74 17.10
N LEU A 664 14.34 -9.29 16.14
CA LEU A 664 15.71 -8.82 16.42
C LEU A 664 15.74 -7.51 17.19
N GLN A 665 14.69 -6.68 17.08
CA GLN A 665 14.58 -5.42 17.82
C GLN A 665 14.37 -5.64 19.32
N ASP A 666 14.71 -4.63 20.09
CA ASP A 666 14.42 -4.54 21.51
C ASP A 666 12.89 -4.47 21.75
N SER A 667 12.41 -5.13 22.82
CA SER A 667 10.98 -5.14 23.17
C SER A 667 10.43 -3.73 23.52
N GLY A 668 11.27 -2.79 23.84
CA GLY A 668 10.88 -1.39 24.03
C GLY A 668 10.77 -0.59 22.72
N GLU A 669 11.29 -1.12 21.60
CA GLU A 669 11.23 -0.47 20.28
C GLU A 669 10.17 -1.08 19.37
N HIS A 670 9.90 -2.37 19.52
CA HIS A 670 8.92 -3.07 18.67
C HIS A 670 8.08 -4.05 19.48
N PRO A 671 6.75 -4.14 19.25
CA PRO A 671 5.87 -5.09 19.98
C PRO A 671 6.28 -6.56 19.84
N HIS A 672 6.88 -6.94 18.71
CA HIS A 672 7.42 -8.28 18.49
C HIS A 672 8.86 -8.46 19.01
N GLY A 673 9.54 -7.37 19.38
CA GLY A 673 10.93 -7.39 19.81
C GLY A 673 11.15 -8.33 21.00
N LEU A 674 12.26 -9.04 21.00
CA LEU A 674 12.63 -9.90 22.13
C LEU A 674 13.09 -9.05 23.32
N SER A 675 12.85 -9.55 24.55
CA SER A 675 13.57 -9.05 25.72
C SER A 675 15.06 -9.38 25.59
N ASP A 676 15.92 -8.62 26.28
CA ASP A 676 17.36 -8.89 26.25
C ASP A 676 17.67 -10.32 26.70
N SER A 677 17.04 -10.80 27.79
CA SER A 677 17.26 -12.14 28.27
C SER A 677 16.85 -13.22 27.25
N SER A 678 15.77 -13.01 26.50
CA SER A 678 15.36 -13.92 25.43
C SER A 678 16.31 -13.86 24.24
N PHE A 679 16.75 -12.67 23.86
CA PHE A 679 17.73 -12.50 22.79
C PHE A 679 19.06 -13.16 23.15
N ASP A 680 19.58 -12.91 24.35
CA ASP A 680 20.84 -13.44 24.83
C ASP A 680 20.82 -14.96 24.98
N SER A 681 19.68 -15.55 25.31
CA SER A 681 19.52 -17.01 25.35
C SER A 681 19.67 -17.69 23.98
N ILE A 682 19.32 -16.96 22.92
CA ILE A 682 19.41 -17.42 21.52
C ILE A 682 20.79 -17.08 20.91
N PHE A 683 21.19 -15.81 20.98
CA PHE A 683 22.37 -15.26 20.28
C PHE A 683 23.60 -15.12 21.18
N THR A 684 23.51 -15.50 22.45
CA THR A 684 24.55 -15.33 23.48
C THR A 684 24.91 -13.89 23.79
N THR A 685 25.73 -13.67 24.83
CA THR A 685 26.19 -12.33 25.24
C THR A 685 27.59 -11.96 24.75
N ASP A 686 28.37 -12.96 24.28
CA ASP A 686 29.79 -12.78 24.03
C ASP A 686 30.39 -13.64 22.89
N ARG A 687 29.60 -14.56 22.32
CA ARG A 687 30.06 -15.42 21.22
C ARG A 687 29.91 -14.74 19.87
N PRO A 688 30.78 -15.04 18.91
CA PRO A 688 30.60 -14.59 17.53
C PRO A 688 29.28 -15.10 16.94
N VAL A 689 28.56 -14.22 16.27
CA VAL A 689 27.35 -14.53 15.49
C VAL A 689 27.66 -14.23 14.02
N ILE A 690 27.68 -15.26 13.18
CA ILE A 690 27.82 -15.12 11.74
C ILE A 690 26.41 -15.18 11.15
N PHE A 691 25.93 -14.06 10.62
CA PHE A 691 24.54 -13.90 10.19
C PHE A 691 24.46 -13.83 8.67
N ALA A 692 23.86 -14.82 8.05
CA ALA A 692 23.51 -14.84 6.64
C ALA A 692 22.13 -14.19 6.44
N TYR A 693 22.08 -13.05 5.77
CA TYR A 693 20.88 -12.23 5.66
C TYR A 693 20.46 -12.00 4.20
N HIS A 694 19.15 -11.98 3.96
CA HIS A 694 18.56 -11.81 2.64
C HIS A 694 18.90 -10.48 1.98
N GLY A 695 18.80 -9.38 2.72
CA GLY A 695 18.95 -8.00 2.22
C GLY A 695 20.30 -7.36 2.57
N TYR A 696 20.31 -6.05 2.70
CA TYR A 696 21.51 -5.28 3.02
C TYR A 696 21.95 -5.51 4.48
N PRO A 697 23.23 -5.83 4.73
CA PRO A 697 23.75 -6.13 6.07
C PRO A 697 23.46 -5.07 7.14
N TRP A 698 23.39 -3.81 6.73
CA TRP A 698 23.12 -2.69 7.63
C TRP A 698 21.83 -2.81 8.40
N LEU A 699 20.82 -3.43 7.81
CA LEU A 699 19.54 -3.59 8.47
C LEU A 699 19.62 -4.45 9.73
N ILE A 700 20.34 -5.57 9.68
CA ILE A 700 20.55 -6.42 10.86
C ILE A 700 21.27 -5.66 11.95
N HIS A 701 22.32 -4.90 11.60
CA HIS A 701 23.05 -4.07 12.56
C HIS A 701 22.12 -3.00 13.18
N ARG A 702 21.25 -2.39 12.41
CA ARG A 702 20.23 -1.44 12.91
C ARG A 702 19.26 -2.11 13.87
N LEU A 703 18.74 -3.30 13.53
CA LEU A 703 17.77 -4.01 14.36
C LEU A 703 18.38 -4.51 15.68
N THR A 704 19.71 -4.71 15.72
CA THR A 704 20.44 -5.29 16.87
C THR A 704 21.35 -4.33 17.59
N TYR A 705 21.43 -3.04 17.20
CA TYR A 705 22.42 -2.10 17.75
C TYR A 705 22.36 -1.91 19.27
N ARG A 706 21.21 -2.17 19.91
CA ARG A 706 21.02 -2.09 21.37
C ARG A 706 21.39 -3.37 22.11
N ARG A 707 21.62 -4.48 21.41
CA ARG A 707 21.91 -5.78 22.01
C ARG A 707 23.31 -5.83 22.61
N ALA A 708 23.46 -6.50 23.75
CA ALA A 708 24.73 -6.61 24.46
C ALA A 708 25.85 -7.17 23.54
N ASN A 709 25.52 -8.20 22.74
CA ASN A 709 26.43 -8.88 21.84
C ASN A 709 26.56 -8.22 20.45
N HIS A 710 26.05 -7.02 20.24
CA HIS A 710 26.01 -6.36 18.93
C HIS A 710 27.38 -6.34 18.21
N ARG A 711 28.47 -6.11 18.90
CA ARG A 711 29.82 -6.02 18.31
C ARG A 711 30.33 -7.35 17.74
N ASN A 712 29.78 -8.46 18.15
CA ASN A 712 30.15 -9.78 17.70
C ASN A 712 29.18 -10.33 16.64
N ILE A 713 28.20 -9.52 16.20
CA ILE A 713 27.29 -9.88 15.10
C ILE A 713 27.97 -9.45 13.79
N HIS A 714 28.33 -10.43 12.96
CA HIS A 714 28.96 -10.27 11.67
C HIS A 714 27.99 -10.69 10.59
N VAL A 715 27.54 -9.75 9.76
CA VAL A 715 26.47 -9.97 8.80
C VAL A 715 27.00 -10.06 7.38
N ARG A 716 26.56 -11.08 6.66
CA ARG A 716 26.70 -11.21 5.21
C ARG A 716 25.32 -11.05 4.59
N GLY A 717 25.25 -10.35 3.46
CA GLY A 717 24.03 -10.08 2.73
C GLY A 717 24.33 -9.48 1.37
N TYR A 718 23.34 -8.89 0.74
CA TYR A 718 23.48 -8.26 -0.57
C TYR A 718 24.36 -7.01 -0.50
N LYS A 719 25.28 -6.85 -1.48
CA LYS A 719 26.29 -5.78 -1.52
C LYS A 719 26.28 -5.01 -2.85
N GLU A 720 25.20 -5.03 -3.60
CA GLU A 720 25.08 -4.46 -4.94
C GLU A 720 25.99 -5.14 -5.99
N GLU A 721 26.48 -6.34 -5.74
CA GLU A 721 27.24 -7.12 -6.69
C GLU A 721 26.30 -8.04 -7.45
N GLY A 722 25.73 -7.52 -8.57
CA GLY A 722 24.75 -8.21 -9.38
C GLY A 722 25.06 -8.18 -10.86
N THR A 723 24.79 -9.30 -11.54
CA THR A 723 24.97 -9.46 -12.99
C THR A 723 24.19 -10.68 -13.48
N THR A 724 24.27 -11.00 -14.77
CA THR A 724 23.83 -12.29 -15.31
C THR A 724 24.89 -13.34 -14.98
N THR A 725 24.50 -14.34 -14.19
CA THR A 725 25.36 -15.41 -13.72
C THR A 725 24.52 -16.65 -13.34
N THR A 726 25.01 -17.50 -12.42
CA THR A 726 24.26 -18.63 -11.86
C THR A 726 23.81 -18.31 -10.42
N PRO A 727 22.81 -19.03 -9.86
CA PRO A 727 22.31 -18.77 -8.51
C PRO A 727 23.40 -18.77 -7.44
N PHE A 728 24.35 -19.71 -7.48
CA PHE A 728 25.39 -19.77 -6.48
C PHE A 728 26.48 -18.71 -6.70
N ASP A 729 26.84 -18.43 -7.95
CA ASP A 729 27.83 -17.39 -8.24
C ASP A 729 27.30 -16.00 -7.83
N MET A 730 25.98 -15.77 -7.93
CA MET A 730 25.34 -14.56 -7.41
C MET A 730 25.55 -14.41 -5.89
N VAL A 731 25.41 -15.50 -5.15
CA VAL A 731 25.66 -15.52 -3.70
C VAL A 731 27.14 -15.31 -3.40
N MET A 732 28.05 -15.91 -4.20
CA MET A 732 29.50 -15.75 -4.07
C MET A 732 29.98 -14.31 -4.33
N MET A 733 29.43 -13.64 -5.34
CA MET A 733 29.75 -12.23 -5.62
C MET A 733 29.46 -11.31 -4.43
N ASN A 734 28.47 -11.69 -3.64
CA ASN A 734 28.08 -10.97 -2.44
C ASN A 734 28.73 -11.52 -1.14
N ASP A 735 29.67 -12.48 -1.22
CA ASP A 735 30.35 -13.16 -0.11
C ASP A 735 29.37 -13.78 0.91
N LEU A 736 28.17 -14.15 0.48
CA LEU A 736 27.15 -14.77 1.35
C LEU A 736 27.22 -16.31 1.30
N ASP A 737 28.02 -16.85 0.42
CA ASP A 737 28.13 -18.28 0.20
C ASP A 737 28.76 -19.04 1.38
N ARG A 738 28.52 -20.35 1.40
CA ARG A 738 28.99 -21.27 2.43
C ARG A 738 30.48 -21.21 2.71
N PHE A 739 31.31 -20.92 1.70
CA PHE A 739 32.75 -20.85 1.88
C PHE A 739 33.15 -19.59 2.65
N HIS A 740 32.60 -18.44 2.31
CA HIS A 740 32.86 -17.21 3.04
C HIS A 740 32.30 -17.27 4.47
N LEU A 741 31.13 -17.89 4.69
CA LEU A 741 30.61 -18.10 6.05
C LEU A 741 31.52 -18.99 6.90
N VAL A 742 32.10 -20.06 6.33
CA VAL A 742 33.14 -20.88 7.01
C VAL A 742 34.39 -20.06 7.33
N LEU A 743 34.85 -19.24 6.39
CA LEU A 743 36.02 -18.34 6.60
C LEU A 743 35.74 -17.38 7.76
N ASP A 744 34.54 -16.77 7.82
CA ASP A 744 34.15 -15.89 8.92
C ASP A 744 34.19 -16.59 10.28
N VAL A 745 33.72 -17.83 10.38
CA VAL A 745 33.80 -18.62 11.61
C VAL A 745 35.26 -18.84 12.02
N ILE A 746 36.13 -19.24 11.07
CA ILE A 746 37.57 -19.47 11.33
C ILE A 746 38.24 -18.18 11.81
N ASP A 747 37.94 -17.07 11.20
CA ASP A 747 38.56 -15.78 11.52
C ASP A 747 38.02 -15.16 12.85
N ARG A 748 36.83 -15.55 13.30
CA ARG A 748 36.18 -14.98 14.50
C ARG A 748 36.28 -15.84 15.74
N VAL A 749 36.53 -17.14 15.60
CA VAL A 749 36.73 -18.06 16.75
C VAL A 749 38.23 -18.20 17.02
N PRO A 750 38.76 -17.58 18.09
CA PRO A 750 40.21 -17.48 18.30
C PRO A 750 40.95 -18.83 18.36
N SER A 751 40.27 -19.87 18.87
CA SER A 751 40.86 -21.22 18.98
C SER A 751 41.09 -21.92 17.62
N LEU A 752 40.52 -21.40 16.53
CA LEU A 752 40.60 -21.97 15.18
C LEU A 752 41.74 -21.44 14.35
N ALA A 753 42.32 -20.28 14.64
CA ALA A 753 43.31 -19.58 13.82
C ALA A 753 44.49 -20.47 13.36
N SER A 754 44.99 -21.33 14.25
CA SER A 754 46.07 -22.28 13.91
C SER A 754 45.60 -23.67 13.51
N ARG A 755 44.41 -24.07 13.98
CA ARG A 755 43.88 -25.43 13.81
C ARG A 755 43.17 -25.64 12.48
N ALA A 756 42.59 -24.57 11.91
CA ALA A 756 41.77 -24.61 10.71
C ALA A 756 42.48 -24.02 9.47
N ALA A 757 43.79 -23.83 9.48
CA ALA A 757 44.54 -23.22 8.37
C ALA A 757 44.35 -23.99 7.04
N ALA A 758 44.37 -25.32 7.09
CA ALA A 758 44.12 -26.14 5.91
C ALA A 758 42.71 -26.02 5.38
N LEU A 759 41.68 -26.00 6.25
CA LEU A 759 40.29 -25.79 5.88
C LEU A 759 40.10 -24.41 5.27
N ARG A 760 40.73 -23.40 5.87
CA ARG A 760 40.70 -22.02 5.35
C ARG A 760 41.19 -21.96 3.89
N GLN A 761 42.34 -22.60 3.61
CA GLN A 761 42.88 -22.64 2.24
C GLN A 761 41.93 -23.42 1.30
N GLN A 762 41.42 -24.54 1.75
CA GLN A 762 40.49 -25.36 0.98
C GLN A 762 39.24 -24.56 0.59
N MET A 763 38.64 -23.73 1.48
CA MET A 763 37.48 -22.89 1.19
C MET A 763 37.78 -21.86 0.10
N ILE A 764 38.95 -21.19 0.19
CA ILE A 764 39.42 -20.24 -0.82
C ILE A 764 39.58 -20.91 -2.20
N ASP A 765 40.23 -22.06 -2.23
CA ASP A 765 40.50 -22.77 -3.48
C ASP A 765 39.20 -23.32 -4.11
N THR A 766 38.28 -23.84 -3.27
CA THR A 766 36.97 -24.33 -3.73
C THR A 766 36.11 -23.20 -4.26
N GLY A 767 36.07 -22.07 -3.60
CA GLY A 767 35.33 -20.89 -4.07
C GLY A 767 35.86 -20.40 -5.44
N ARG A 768 37.20 -20.34 -5.60
CA ARG A 768 37.80 -20.00 -6.91
C ARG A 768 37.43 -21.01 -7.99
N ARG A 769 37.47 -22.31 -7.65
CA ARG A 769 37.06 -23.36 -8.59
C ARG A 769 35.61 -23.24 -8.99
N ALA A 770 34.70 -22.93 -8.06
CA ALA A 770 33.29 -22.76 -8.33
C ALA A 770 33.06 -21.58 -9.29
N HIS A 771 33.68 -20.43 -9.03
CA HIS A 771 33.57 -19.26 -9.89
C HIS A 771 34.11 -19.53 -11.32
N LEU A 772 35.27 -20.21 -11.44
CA LEU A 772 35.83 -20.55 -12.75
C LEU A 772 34.95 -21.55 -13.49
N TRP A 773 34.40 -22.53 -12.78
CA TRP A 773 33.43 -23.49 -13.34
C TRP A 773 32.24 -22.80 -13.94
N THR A 774 31.61 -21.89 -13.20
CA THR A 774 30.47 -21.11 -13.68
C THR A 774 30.79 -20.34 -14.96
N ARG A 775 31.96 -19.72 -15.02
CA ARG A 775 32.43 -18.98 -16.20
C ARG A 775 32.68 -19.86 -17.42
N GLU A 776 33.08 -21.12 -17.21
CA GLU A 776 33.38 -22.06 -18.27
C GLU A 776 32.15 -22.83 -18.77
N TYR A 777 31.26 -23.25 -17.85
CA TYR A 777 30.15 -24.16 -18.18
C TYR A 777 28.77 -23.50 -18.13
N GLY A 778 28.62 -22.30 -17.56
CA GLY A 778 27.33 -21.60 -17.42
C GLY A 778 26.39 -22.26 -16.41
N GLU A 779 26.93 -23.10 -15.52
CA GLU A 779 26.17 -23.76 -14.44
C GLU A 779 26.98 -23.78 -13.13
N ASP A 780 26.32 -24.00 -12.01
CA ASP A 780 26.97 -24.13 -10.71
C ASP A 780 27.81 -25.40 -10.62
N LEU A 781 28.98 -25.32 -9.91
CA LEU A 781 29.81 -26.47 -9.65
C LEU A 781 28.99 -27.62 -9.04
N PRO A 782 29.10 -28.88 -9.54
CA PRO A 782 28.33 -30.02 -9.05
C PRO A 782 28.34 -30.20 -7.52
N LEU A 783 29.51 -29.97 -6.90
CA LEU A 783 29.65 -30.01 -5.43
C LEU A 783 28.70 -29.06 -4.70
N VAL A 784 28.35 -27.95 -5.33
CA VAL A 784 27.42 -26.95 -4.78
C VAL A 784 26.00 -27.24 -5.20
N ARG A 785 25.75 -27.44 -6.49
CA ARG A 785 24.47 -27.72 -7.09
C ARG A 785 23.78 -28.95 -6.48
N ASP A 786 24.51 -30.02 -6.29
CA ASP A 786 23.99 -31.30 -5.83
C ASP A 786 24.08 -31.46 -4.29
N TRP A 787 24.43 -30.36 -3.59
CA TRP A 787 24.48 -30.40 -2.12
C TRP A 787 23.10 -30.62 -1.53
N SER A 788 23.04 -31.45 -0.48
CA SER A 788 21.85 -31.64 0.36
C SER A 788 22.28 -31.80 1.81
N TRP A 789 21.37 -31.44 2.73
CA TRP A 789 21.59 -31.67 4.15
C TRP A 789 21.55 -33.19 4.43
N GLN A 790 22.64 -33.72 4.95
CA GLN A 790 22.69 -35.12 5.41
C GLN A 790 22.73 -35.13 6.92
N SER A 791 21.77 -35.84 7.55
CA SER A 791 21.85 -36.13 8.97
C SER A 791 23.16 -36.90 9.23
N GLN A 792 24.05 -36.33 10.03
CA GLN A 792 25.26 -37.03 10.44
C GLN A 792 24.90 -38.30 11.24
N PRO A 793 25.58 -39.44 11.02
CA PRO A 793 25.40 -40.58 11.89
C PRO A 793 25.79 -40.21 13.32
N SER A 794 24.95 -40.62 14.28
CA SER A 794 25.25 -40.44 15.70
C SER A 794 26.70 -40.89 16.03
N PRO A 795 27.42 -40.19 16.93
CA PRO A 795 28.79 -40.58 17.30
C PRO A 795 28.76 -41.98 17.95
N GLY A 796 29.04 -43.01 17.15
CA GLY A 796 29.01 -44.42 17.63
C GLY A 796 29.25 -45.42 16.48
N ALA A 797 29.13 -45.08 15.23
CA ALA A 797 29.38 -45.94 14.09
C ALA A 797 30.65 -45.55 13.36
N ALA A 798 31.80 -45.81 13.93
CA ALA A 798 33.08 -45.76 13.24
C ALA A 798 33.23 -46.98 12.31
N GLY A 799 32.72 -46.87 11.08
CA GLY A 799 33.01 -47.77 9.96
C GLY A 799 34.09 -47.15 9.07
N SER A 800 35.05 -47.95 8.72
CA SER A 800 36.30 -47.64 7.97
C SER A 800 36.08 -46.75 6.74
N PRO A 801 37.05 -45.90 6.35
CA PRO A 801 36.95 -44.98 5.22
C PRO A 801 36.84 -45.75 3.90
N SER A 802 35.75 -45.55 3.19
CA SER A 802 35.68 -45.97 1.78
C SER A 802 36.44 -44.97 0.94
N THR A 803 37.57 -45.42 0.41
CA THR A 803 38.31 -44.76 -0.65
C THR A 803 37.45 -44.81 -1.93
N THR A 804 36.71 -43.78 -2.22
CA THR A 804 36.21 -43.54 -3.57
C THR A 804 37.31 -42.83 -4.34
N ALA A 805 37.92 -43.57 -5.24
CA ALA A 805 38.92 -43.09 -6.16
C ALA A 805 38.39 -42.01 -7.08
N ASP A 806 39.14 -40.93 -7.19
CA ASP A 806 39.01 -39.86 -8.17
C ASP A 806 39.05 -40.48 -9.60
N PRO A 807 38.07 -40.24 -10.51
CA PRO A 807 38.20 -40.67 -11.89
C PRO A 807 39.18 -39.73 -12.59
N GLY A 808 40.32 -40.31 -12.85
CA GLY A 808 41.56 -39.73 -13.30
C GLY A 808 41.50 -38.77 -14.48
N MET A 809 42.33 -37.80 -14.38
CA MET A 809 42.98 -37.14 -15.52
C MET A 809 43.76 -38.18 -16.34
N THR A 810 43.29 -38.50 -17.52
CA THR A 810 44.10 -39.09 -18.55
C THR A 810 44.12 -38.20 -19.78
N GLY A 811 45.30 -37.68 -20.07
CA GLY A 811 45.94 -37.45 -21.36
C GLY A 811 45.17 -36.71 -22.45
N LEU A 812 45.54 -35.46 -22.62
CA LEU A 812 45.41 -34.76 -23.91
C LEU A 812 46.51 -35.32 -24.84
N ASP A 813 46.11 -36.12 -25.82
CA ASP A 813 46.91 -36.38 -27.03
C ASP A 813 46.37 -35.51 -28.17
N ALA A 814 47.29 -34.74 -28.73
CA ALA A 814 47.10 -33.90 -29.89
C ALA A 814 47.08 -34.76 -31.15
N THR A 815 46.01 -34.72 -31.93
CA THR A 815 46.11 -34.85 -33.41
C THR A 815 44.96 -34.12 -34.06
N GLY A 816 45.33 -33.30 -35.02
CA GLY A 816 44.46 -32.47 -35.84
C GLY A 816 43.67 -33.21 -36.93
N GLY A 817 42.78 -32.45 -37.57
CA GLY A 817 42.19 -32.80 -38.88
C GLY A 817 40.79 -32.28 -39.08
N GLN A 818 40.71 -31.19 -39.82
CA GLN A 818 39.69 -30.72 -40.76
C GLN A 818 38.40 -31.53 -40.94
N ALA A 819 37.29 -30.97 -40.74
CA ALA A 819 36.23 -30.61 -41.74
C ALA A 819 35.09 -29.83 -41.02
#